data_c55e900a976b0123e98fd04327020139
#
_entry.id   c55e900a976b0123e98fd04327020139
#
_cell.length_a   1.000
_cell.length_b   1.000
_cell.length_c   1.000
_cell.angle_alpha   90.00
_cell.angle_beta   90.00
_cell.angle_gamma   90.00
#
_symmetry.space_group_name_H-M   'P 1'
#
loop_
_entity.id
_entity.type
_entity.pdbx_description
1 polymer ?
#
loop_
_entity_poly.entity_id
_entity_poly.type
_entity_poly.pdbx_seq_one_letter_code
_entity_poly.pdbx_strand_id
1 'polypeptide(L)'
;MTKPKYDPQTIEKKWQKAWKETQAFKVDIDPSLPKYYILDMFPYPSGAGLHVGHVTGYTGTDIIARFMRQKGFNVLHPMGWDSFGLPAEQYAIRTGTHPAVTTQVNIDTYRRQLESLGFSYDWDREIATSDPGYYKWTQWIFTKLFEKGLAYEAEVSVNFCPALGTVLANEEVENGRSKEGGYPVERRPLKQWILKITAYADRLLADLDLLDWPDHLKKLQTNWIGRSVGALVDFPVEGGGAIQVYTTRPDTLFGVSYVVLAPEHPLISQITPASHRAAVEAYQRQAAAKSDLERSELTQEKTGVWTGAFASHPITGKQVPVWVADYVLGGYGTGAVMGVPGNDERDFGFAQRYRLPVIPVYDPHQADPETRAEVLAGKRPWTEDGLVVGSAHYDCTLNGLSMGEAIEKVTAWLEKQGKGKRAVQYKLRDWLFSRQRYWGEPIPILHFPDGSMRALELDELPLTPPHLDDFKPHASGQSPLAKVREWVEVVDPQTGKKAVRETNTMPQWAGSCWYYLRFCDPHNSQAAWSQEAERYWMPVDLYVGGVEHAVLHLLYARFWHKVLYDLKLVHTPEPFMRLRNQGLVTARSYKRPGGGYVAPDEVTEREGRAFSRAGEELIVQTEKMSKSKLNGVSPDEMIHEFGADALRLYEMFMGPFDREKVWSTDAVSGCRRFLSRFFEMATSEKLVHKDDPVALKLTHRLLEAVVRDTESFQFNTAIAHMMEYLNAFLPLPHYPVSCVRIAIQLLYPYAPHIAEEMWEKIGSPERLATAPLPPVNPAYLVDETATYIIQINGKLRGRFDLPKDQTESELLELVKNNPDVQKHLVGEVIKTVFVPNKLLNIVTQT
;
A
#
# COMPACT_ATOMS: atom_id res chain seq x y z
N MET A 1 -49.03 -22.42 -10.37
CA MET A 1 -47.63 -22.39 -10.84
C MET A 1 -46.73 -22.37 -9.62
N THR A 2 -45.65 -23.14 -9.61
CA THR A 2 -44.63 -23.07 -8.51
C THR A 2 -44.03 -21.69 -8.53
N LYS A 3 -43.93 -21.02 -7.35
CA LYS A 3 -43.27 -19.71 -7.24
C LYS A 3 -41.85 -19.79 -7.82
N PRO A 4 -41.43 -18.80 -8.62
CA PRO A 4 -40.06 -18.77 -9.14
C PRO A 4 -39.07 -18.74 -7.99
N LYS A 5 -38.12 -19.69 -7.98
CA LYS A 5 -37.10 -19.80 -6.96
C LYS A 5 -35.80 -19.19 -7.47
N TYR A 6 -35.07 -18.46 -6.61
CA TYR A 6 -33.75 -17.97 -6.94
C TYR A 6 -32.74 -19.11 -7.11
N ASP A 7 -32.26 -19.26 -8.32
CA ASP A 7 -31.22 -20.21 -8.72
C ASP A 7 -30.00 -19.47 -9.29
N PRO A 8 -28.95 -19.24 -8.48
CA PRO A 8 -27.80 -18.49 -8.95
C PRO A 8 -27.05 -19.19 -10.09
N GLN A 9 -26.95 -20.53 -10.08
CA GLN A 9 -26.20 -21.25 -11.10
C GLN A 9 -26.75 -21.02 -12.51
N THR A 10 -28.05 -20.84 -12.63
CA THR A 10 -28.72 -20.52 -13.91
C THR A 10 -28.64 -19.02 -14.21
N ILE A 11 -28.98 -18.18 -13.22
CA ILE A 11 -29.10 -16.73 -13.37
C ILE A 11 -27.72 -16.10 -13.68
N GLU A 12 -26.69 -16.47 -12.93
CA GLU A 12 -25.35 -15.91 -13.07
C GLU A 12 -24.76 -16.24 -14.44
N LYS A 13 -24.85 -17.47 -14.89
CA LYS A 13 -24.40 -17.89 -16.24
C LYS A 13 -25.16 -17.16 -17.36
N LYS A 14 -26.48 -16.95 -17.20
CA LYS A 14 -27.29 -16.20 -18.17
C LYS A 14 -26.71 -14.80 -18.35
N TRP A 15 -26.50 -14.08 -17.26
CA TRP A 15 -26.11 -12.68 -17.31
C TRP A 15 -24.63 -12.49 -17.67
N GLN A 16 -23.72 -13.34 -17.18
CA GLN A 16 -22.32 -13.34 -17.61
C GLN A 16 -22.20 -13.51 -19.12
N LYS A 17 -22.97 -14.45 -19.70
CA LYS A 17 -23.03 -14.66 -21.15
C LYS A 17 -23.56 -13.42 -21.87
N ALA A 18 -24.67 -12.84 -21.39
CA ALA A 18 -25.28 -11.65 -21.97
C ALA A 18 -24.33 -10.46 -21.97
N TRP A 19 -23.65 -10.19 -20.86
CA TRP A 19 -22.67 -9.11 -20.78
C TRP A 19 -21.48 -9.31 -21.70
N LYS A 20 -20.98 -10.53 -21.83
CA LYS A 20 -19.88 -10.88 -22.73
C LYS A 20 -20.27 -10.70 -24.20
N GLU A 21 -21.42 -11.21 -24.62
CA GLU A 21 -21.92 -11.13 -26.00
C GLU A 21 -22.23 -9.68 -26.43
N THR A 22 -22.72 -8.87 -25.50
CA THR A 22 -23.05 -7.46 -25.77
C THR A 22 -21.89 -6.50 -25.51
N GLN A 23 -20.75 -6.99 -25.03
CA GLN A 23 -19.64 -6.15 -24.56
C GLN A 23 -20.13 -5.03 -23.62
N ALA A 24 -20.98 -5.38 -22.65
CA ALA A 24 -21.78 -4.45 -21.85
C ALA A 24 -20.98 -3.36 -21.13
N PHE A 25 -19.70 -3.60 -20.87
CA PHE A 25 -18.82 -2.72 -20.10
C PHE A 25 -17.68 -2.11 -20.92
N LYS A 26 -17.66 -2.38 -22.24
CA LYS A 26 -16.73 -1.73 -23.15
C LYS A 26 -17.04 -0.24 -23.20
N VAL A 27 -15.96 0.57 -23.15
CA VAL A 27 -16.07 2.02 -23.07
C VAL A 27 -15.11 2.68 -24.06
N ASP A 28 -15.61 3.69 -24.76
CA ASP A 28 -14.87 4.56 -25.64
C ASP A 28 -14.83 5.98 -25.07
N ILE A 29 -13.99 6.84 -25.64
CA ILE A 29 -13.95 8.26 -25.29
C ILE A 29 -15.28 8.91 -25.65
N ASP A 30 -15.94 9.52 -24.69
CA ASP A 30 -17.17 10.29 -24.87
C ASP A 30 -17.08 11.62 -24.11
N PRO A 31 -16.67 12.71 -24.77
CA PRO A 31 -16.56 14.01 -24.13
C PRO A 31 -17.89 14.62 -23.64
N SER A 32 -19.04 14.04 -24.01
CA SER A 32 -20.36 14.50 -23.54
C SER A 32 -20.67 14.04 -22.12
N LEU A 33 -19.95 13.03 -21.62
CA LEU A 33 -20.11 12.48 -20.28
C LEU A 33 -18.89 12.80 -19.40
N PRO A 34 -19.09 13.04 -18.10
CA PRO A 34 -17.98 13.12 -17.18
C PRO A 34 -17.27 11.76 -17.08
N LYS A 35 -15.93 11.73 -17.20
CA LYS A 35 -15.18 10.49 -17.08
C LYS A 35 -15.03 10.05 -15.63
N TYR A 36 -14.89 8.76 -15.43
CA TYR A 36 -14.46 8.20 -14.16
C TYR A 36 -13.54 7.00 -14.41
N TYR A 37 -12.26 7.15 -14.10
CA TYR A 37 -11.30 6.08 -14.22
C TYR A 37 -11.08 5.42 -12.86
N ILE A 38 -11.58 4.21 -12.72
CA ILE A 38 -11.38 3.38 -11.53
C ILE A 38 -10.44 2.24 -11.85
N LEU A 39 -9.48 1.99 -10.97
CA LEU A 39 -8.41 1.06 -11.22
C LEU A 39 -8.15 0.17 -9.99
N ASP A 40 -8.03 -1.11 -10.24
CA ASP A 40 -7.50 -2.09 -9.30
C ASP A 40 -5.99 -2.22 -9.46
N MET A 41 -5.28 -2.50 -8.37
CA MET A 41 -3.95 -3.07 -8.52
C MET A 41 -4.11 -4.45 -9.15
N PHE A 42 -3.66 -4.57 -10.40
CA PHE A 42 -3.84 -5.80 -11.17
C PHE A 42 -3.08 -6.98 -10.55
N PRO A 43 -3.63 -8.20 -10.64
CA PRO A 43 -3.09 -9.33 -9.93
C PRO A 43 -1.81 -9.86 -10.57
N TYR A 44 -1.01 -10.50 -9.73
CA TYR A 44 0.14 -11.27 -10.12
C TYR A 44 -0.29 -12.75 -10.35
N PRO A 45 -0.37 -13.26 -11.59
CA PRO A 45 -0.90 -14.60 -11.88
C PRO A 45 0.11 -15.69 -11.55
N SER A 46 0.52 -15.80 -10.26
CA SER A 46 1.44 -16.80 -9.77
C SER A 46 0.71 -17.96 -9.09
N GLY A 47 0.61 -19.11 -9.75
CA GLY A 47 0.04 -20.34 -9.20
C GLY A 47 -1.46 -20.50 -9.45
N ALA A 48 -2.14 -21.41 -8.69
CA ALA A 48 -3.39 -22.06 -9.07
C ALA A 48 -4.69 -21.21 -8.99
N GLY A 49 -4.63 -19.88 -9.01
CA GLY A 49 -5.83 -19.02 -9.01
C GLY A 49 -5.91 -18.06 -7.82
N LEU A 50 -6.99 -17.31 -7.78
CA LEU A 50 -7.34 -16.35 -6.73
C LEU A 50 -7.77 -17.06 -5.44
N HIS A 51 -7.64 -16.41 -4.30
CA HIS A 51 -8.36 -16.70 -3.07
C HIS A 51 -9.32 -15.56 -2.73
N VAL A 52 -10.30 -15.80 -1.87
CA VAL A 52 -11.34 -14.82 -1.51
C VAL A 52 -10.76 -13.47 -1.04
N GLY A 53 -9.60 -13.44 -0.39
CA GLY A 53 -8.94 -12.19 -0.01
C GLY A 53 -8.56 -11.25 -1.17
N HIS A 54 -8.40 -11.76 -2.40
CA HIS A 54 -8.25 -10.93 -3.60
C HIS A 54 -9.60 -10.33 -4.03
N VAL A 55 -10.69 -11.09 -3.83
CA VAL A 55 -12.05 -10.72 -4.26
C VAL A 55 -12.55 -9.46 -3.55
N THR A 56 -12.10 -9.21 -2.30
CA THR A 56 -12.52 -8.04 -1.52
C THR A 56 -12.24 -6.71 -2.24
N GLY A 57 -11.01 -6.50 -2.72
CA GLY A 57 -10.64 -5.27 -3.44
C GLY A 57 -11.45 -5.11 -4.73
N TYR A 58 -11.45 -6.14 -5.55
CA TYR A 58 -12.13 -6.16 -6.86
C TYR A 58 -13.65 -6.00 -6.74
N THR A 59 -14.26 -6.53 -5.67
CA THR A 59 -15.69 -6.31 -5.41
C THR A 59 -15.97 -4.85 -5.06
N GLY A 60 -15.12 -4.25 -4.21
CA GLY A 60 -15.28 -2.84 -3.83
C GLY A 60 -15.18 -1.89 -5.03
N THR A 61 -14.20 -2.11 -5.91
CA THR A 61 -14.06 -1.31 -7.15
C THR A 61 -15.22 -1.54 -8.10
N ASP A 62 -15.67 -2.77 -8.28
CA ASP A 62 -16.81 -3.06 -9.17
C ASP A 62 -18.12 -2.42 -8.66
N ILE A 63 -18.35 -2.39 -7.35
CA ILE A 63 -19.48 -1.67 -6.75
C ILE A 63 -19.43 -0.20 -7.15
N ILE A 64 -18.30 0.46 -6.96
CA ILE A 64 -18.14 1.88 -7.32
C ILE A 64 -18.26 2.07 -8.83
N ALA A 65 -17.67 1.19 -9.66
CA ALA A 65 -17.76 1.29 -11.11
C ALA A 65 -19.21 1.24 -11.60
N ARG A 66 -20.00 0.29 -11.09
CA ARG A 66 -21.44 0.17 -11.41
C ARG A 66 -22.23 1.37 -10.90
N PHE A 67 -21.98 1.80 -9.67
CA PHE A 67 -22.61 2.95 -9.05
C PHE A 67 -22.33 4.24 -9.84
N MET A 68 -21.11 4.45 -10.28
CA MET A 68 -20.74 5.64 -11.07
C MET A 68 -21.38 5.62 -12.47
N ARG A 69 -21.55 4.44 -13.10
CA ARG A 69 -22.32 4.33 -14.35
C ARG A 69 -23.77 4.72 -14.15
N GLN A 70 -24.42 4.28 -13.06
CA GLN A 70 -25.79 4.71 -12.71
C GLN A 70 -25.88 6.22 -12.42
N LYS A 71 -24.78 6.86 -12.00
CA LYS A 71 -24.70 8.32 -11.84
C LYS A 71 -24.44 9.06 -13.16
N GLY A 72 -24.35 8.36 -14.29
CA GLY A 72 -24.16 8.93 -15.61
C GLY A 72 -22.71 9.25 -16.00
N PHE A 73 -21.72 8.65 -15.32
CA PHE A 73 -20.33 8.77 -15.71
C PHE A 73 -19.95 7.78 -16.81
N ASN A 74 -19.00 8.21 -17.66
CA ASN A 74 -18.29 7.34 -18.57
C ASN A 74 -17.16 6.64 -17.78
N VAL A 75 -17.34 5.36 -17.46
CA VAL A 75 -16.48 4.67 -16.49
C VAL A 75 -15.50 3.74 -17.18
N LEU A 76 -14.21 4.04 -17.06
CA LEU A 76 -13.12 3.12 -17.42
C LEU A 76 -12.77 2.23 -16.22
N HIS A 77 -13.02 0.93 -16.36
CA HIS A 77 -12.67 -0.09 -15.36
C HIS A 77 -11.97 -1.26 -16.05
N PRO A 78 -10.65 -1.18 -16.28
CA PRO A 78 -9.87 -2.19 -16.97
C PRO A 78 -9.32 -3.25 -16.04
N MET A 79 -8.85 -4.37 -16.61
CA MET A 79 -8.14 -5.44 -15.92
C MET A 79 -6.97 -5.97 -16.76
N GLY A 80 -5.94 -6.49 -16.11
CA GLY A 80 -4.78 -7.06 -16.75
C GLY A 80 -3.92 -7.86 -15.79
N TRP A 81 -2.70 -8.19 -16.22
CA TRP A 81 -1.83 -9.16 -15.54
C TRP A 81 -0.42 -8.62 -15.36
N ASP A 82 0.02 -8.53 -14.11
CA ASP A 82 1.45 -8.36 -13.80
C ASP A 82 2.12 -9.73 -13.90
N SER A 83 2.69 -10.04 -15.05
CA SER A 83 2.98 -11.43 -15.43
C SER A 83 4.47 -11.76 -15.58
N PHE A 84 5.37 -10.78 -15.45
CA PHE A 84 6.80 -10.99 -15.30
C PHE A 84 7.25 -11.15 -13.85
N GLY A 85 8.47 -11.60 -13.63
CA GLY A 85 9.17 -11.55 -12.34
C GLY A 85 9.35 -12.88 -11.63
N LEU A 86 9.95 -12.79 -10.45
CA LEU A 86 10.43 -13.91 -9.64
C LEU A 86 9.36 -14.96 -9.30
N PRO A 87 8.14 -14.62 -8.83
CA PRO A 87 7.19 -15.65 -8.44
C PRO A 87 6.74 -16.55 -9.60
N ALA A 88 6.55 -15.97 -10.82
CA ALA A 88 6.21 -16.76 -12.01
C ALA A 88 7.38 -17.67 -12.42
N GLU A 89 8.61 -17.15 -12.40
CA GLU A 89 9.81 -17.93 -12.72
C GLU A 89 10.02 -19.07 -11.70
N GLN A 90 9.86 -18.80 -10.41
CA GLN A 90 9.96 -19.84 -9.37
C GLN A 90 8.87 -20.92 -9.48
N TYR A 91 7.66 -20.53 -9.87
CA TYR A 91 6.60 -21.49 -10.13
C TYR A 91 6.94 -22.37 -11.33
N ALA A 92 7.46 -21.78 -12.41
CA ALA A 92 7.92 -22.50 -13.59
C ALA A 92 9.06 -23.47 -13.27
N ILE A 93 10.04 -23.06 -12.47
CA ILE A 93 11.14 -23.93 -12.01
C ILE A 93 10.60 -25.14 -11.23
N ARG A 94 9.64 -24.91 -10.32
CA ARG A 94 9.04 -25.98 -9.51
C ARG A 94 8.22 -26.98 -10.34
N THR A 95 7.53 -26.49 -11.36
CA THR A 95 6.68 -27.31 -12.24
C THR A 95 7.46 -27.97 -13.39
N GLY A 96 8.72 -27.55 -13.63
CA GLY A 96 9.52 -28.00 -14.77
C GLY A 96 8.97 -27.55 -16.12
N THR A 97 8.19 -26.45 -16.15
CA THR A 97 7.53 -25.93 -17.33
C THR A 97 8.05 -24.53 -17.64
N HIS A 98 8.17 -24.19 -18.93
CA HIS A 98 8.63 -22.85 -19.32
C HIS A 98 7.72 -21.74 -18.77
N PRO A 99 8.25 -20.61 -18.25
CA PRO A 99 7.47 -19.57 -17.57
C PRO A 99 6.40 -18.93 -18.46
N ALA A 100 6.61 -18.82 -19.77
CA ALA A 100 5.59 -18.33 -20.70
C ALA A 100 4.32 -19.19 -20.70
N VAL A 101 4.49 -20.54 -20.63
CA VAL A 101 3.38 -21.49 -20.63
C VAL A 101 2.63 -21.43 -19.30
N THR A 102 3.34 -21.50 -18.18
CA THR A 102 2.72 -21.45 -16.85
C THR A 102 2.01 -20.12 -16.59
N THR A 103 2.60 -19.03 -17.05
CA THR A 103 2.01 -17.70 -16.94
C THR A 103 0.70 -17.61 -17.71
N GLN A 104 0.65 -18.12 -18.96
CA GLN A 104 -0.58 -18.09 -19.76
C GLN A 104 -1.70 -18.92 -19.11
N VAL A 105 -1.39 -20.13 -18.65
CA VAL A 105 -2.36 -20.98 -17.93
C VAL A 105 -2.91 -20.29 -16.68
N ASN A 106 -2.04 -19.60 -15.95
CA ASN A 106 -2.46 -18.87 -14.76
C ASN A 106 -3.34 -17.66 -15.13
N ILE A 107 -2.98 -16.89 -16.14
CA ILE A 107 -3.79 -15.78 -16.67
C ILE A 107 -5.20 -16.28 -17.03
N ASP A 108 -5.31 -17.37 -17.77
CA ASP A 108 -6.59 -17.94 -18.18
C ASP A 108 -7.44 -18.37 -16.98
N THR A 109 -6.80 -18.92 -15.95
CA THR A 109 -7.47 -19.31 -14.71
C THR A 109 -8.00 -18.08 -13.96
N TYR A 110 -7.17 -17.04 -13.79
CA TYR A 110 -7.56 -15.81 -13.10
C TYR A 110 -8.67 -15.07 -13.86
N ARG A 111 -8.55 -14.97 -15.19
CA ARG A 111 -9.58 -14.36 -16.06
C ARG A 111 -10.93 -15.06 -15.86
N ARG A 112 -10.96 -16.39 -15.97
CA ARG A 112 -12.17 -17.20 -15.76
C ARG A 112 -12.78 -16.95 -14.37
N GLN A 113 -11.96 -16.87 -13.32
CA GLN A 113 -12.43 -16.61 -11.96
C GLN A 113 -13.03 -15.21 -11.83
N LEU A 114 -12.39 -14.18 -12.39
CA LEU A 114 -12.91 -12.81 -12.38
C LEU A 114 -14.20 -12.68 -13.23
N GLU A 115 -14.25 -13.33 -14.38
CA GLU A 115 -15.48 -13.41 -15.21
C GLU A 115 -16.63 -14.07 -14.43
N SER A 116 -16.36 -15.15 -13.69
CA SER A 116 -17.37 -15.86 -12.90
C SER A 116 -17.94 -15.06 -11.74
N LEU A 117 -17.20 -14.07 -11.23
CA LEU A 117 -17.64 -13.11 -10.22
C LEU A 117 -18.52 -11.99 -10.82
N GLY A 118 -18.58 -11.91 -12.16
CA GLY A 118 -19.40 -10.93 -12.85
C GLY A 118 -18.93 -9.50 -12.72
N PHE A 119 -17.63 -9.26 -12.59
CA PHE A 119 -17.08 -7.91 -12.54
C PHE A 119 -17.26 -7.15 -13.86
N SER A 120 -17.52 -5.86 -13.77
CA SER A 120 -17.80 -4.98 -14.91
C SER A 120 -16.53 -4.41 -15.53
N TYR A 121 -15.55 -5.28 -15.77
CA TYR A 121 -14.31 -4.90 -16.45
C TYR A 121 -14.53 -4.71 -17.95
N ASP A 122 -13.83 -3.73 -18.52
CA ASP A 122 -13.67 -3.60 -19.96
C ASP A 122 -12.57 -4.57 -20.43
N TRP A 123 -12.97 -5.78 -20.78
CA TRP A 123 -12.05 -6.84 -21.20
C TRP A 123 -11.39 -6.58 -22.57
N ASP A 124 -11.92 -5.64 -23.37
CA ASP A 124 -11.24 -5.19 -24.59
C ASP A 124 -9.91 -4.48 -24.29
N ARG A 125 -9.73 -4.03 -23.07
CA ARG A 125 -8.52 -3.33 -22.61
C ARG A 125 -7.56 -4.23 -21.82
N GLU A 126 -7.75 -5.54 -21.89
CA GLU A 126 -6.88 -6.48 -21.20
C GLU A 126 -5.42 -6.38 -21.67
N ILE A 127 -4.49 -6.34 -20.72
CA ILE A 127 -3.04 -6.31 -20.97
C ILE A 127 -2.31 -7.35 -20.12
N ALA A 128 -1.11 -7.77 -20.55
CA ALA A 128 -0.19 -8.55 -19.76
C ALA A 128 1.21 -7.93 -19.86
N THR A 129 1.89 -7.75 -18.72
CA THR A 129 3.22 -7.12 -18.71
C THR A 129 4.27 -7.94 -19.46
N SER A 130 4.05 -9.26 -19.60
CA SER A 130 4.92 -10.17 -20.36
C SER A 130 4.61 -10.24 -21.86
N ASP A 131 3.61 -9.49 -22.35
CA ASP A 131 3.34 -9.40 -23.79
C ASP A 131 4.38 -8.50 -24.48
N PRO A 132 5.00 -8.95 -25.60
CA PRO A 132 5.93 -8.12 -26.36
C PRO A 132 5.36 -6.79 -26.82
N GLY A 133 4.06 -6.72 -27.12
CA GLY A 133 3.37 -5.49 -27.47
C GLY A 133 3.21 -4.52 -26.28
N TYR A 134 3.29 -5.05 -25.06
CA TYR A 134 3.30 -4.25 -23.85
C TYR A 134 4.72 -3.85 -23.44
N TYR A 135 5.63 -4.81 -23.23
CA TYR A 135 6.95 -4.48 -22.69
C TYR A 135 7.87 -3.74 -23.67
N LYS A 136 7.56 -3.74 -24.97
CA LYS A 136 8.16 -2.80 -25.92
C LYS A 136 8.15 -1.38 -25.36
N TRP A 137 7.05 -0.97 -24.77
CA TRP A 137 6.87 0.37 -24.24
C TRP A 137 7.50 0.55 -22.86
N THR A 138 7.57 -0.49 -22.03
CA THR A 138 8.38 -0.46 -20.81
C THR A 138 9.86 -0.22 -21.16
N GLN A 139 10.36 -0.93 -22.16
CA GLN A 139 11.72 -0.74 -22.68
C GLN A 139 11.93 0.68 -23.24
N TRP A 140 10.98 1.20 -23.98
CA TRP A 140 11.04 2.56 -24.50
C TRP A 140 11.06 3.61 -23.37
N ILE A 141 10.26 3.46 -22.32
CA ILE A 141 10.32 4.38 -21.17
C ILE A 141 11.70 4.29 -20.49
N PHE A 142 12.27 3.08 -20.37
CA PHE A 142 13.63 2.94 -19.86
C PHE A 142 14.66 3.68 -20.71
N THR A 143 14.57 3.64 -22.06
CA THR A 143 15.49 4.41 -22.91
C THR A 143 15.37 5.91 -22.63
N LYS A 144 14.17 6.42 -22.35
CA LYS A 144 13.98 7.85 -21.97
C LYS A 144 14.58 8.18 -20.60
N LEU A 145 14.53 7.27 -19.65
CA LEU A 145 15.23 7.42 -18.37
C LEU A 145 16.76 7.44 -18.56
N PHE A 146 17.28 6.57 -19.42
CA PHE A 146 18.69 6.51 -19.76
C PHE A 146 19.16 7.80 -20.46
N GLU A 147 18.46 8.28 -21.49
CA GLU A 147 18.73 9.52 -22.20
C GLU A 147 18.77 10.74 -21.25
N LYS A 148 17.94 10.76 -20.21
CA LYS A 148 17.93 11.82 -19.18
C LYS A 148 19.03 11.64 -18.11
N GLY A 149 19.83 10.59 -18.18
CA GLY A 149 20.83 10.29 -17.15
C GLY A 149 20.20 9.88 -15.79
N LEU A 150 18.94 9.44 -15.81
CA LEU A 150 18.23 8.92 -14.65
C LEU A 150 18.39 7.40 -14.49
N ALA A 151 18.80 6.69 -15.53
CA ALA A 151 19.24 5.32 -15.48
C ALA A 151 20.76 5.28 -15.72
N TYR A 152 21.51 4.64 -14.83
CA TYR A 152 22.97 4.56 -14.90
C TYR A 152 23.46 3.23 -14.32
N GLU A 153 24.67 2.81 -14.70
CA GLU A 153 25.36 1.66 -14.11
C GLU A 153 26.36 2.10 -13.06
N ALA A 154 26.39 1.36 -11.96
CA ALA A 154 27.44 1.50 -10.93
C ALA A 154 27.74 0.17 -10.27
N GLU A 155 28.96 0.01 -9.78
CA GLU A 155 29.32 -1.07 -8.87
C GLU A 155 28.91 -0.68 -7.45
N VAL A 156 27.98 -1.42 -6.89
CA VAL A 156 27.41 -1.14 -5.56
C VAL A 156 27.30 -2.41 -4.74
N SER A 157 27.41 -2.27 -3.43
CA SER A 157 27.15 -3.38 -2.51
C SER A 157 25.66 -3.65 -2.45
N VAL A 158 25.25 -4.83 -2.94
CA VAL A 158 23.86 -5.24 -3.10
C VAL A 158 23.48 -6.39 -2.19
N ASN A 159 22.18 -6.54 -1.95
CA ASN A 159 21.63 -7.74 -1.32
C ASN A 159 21.53 -8.84 -2.37
N PHE A 160 22.42 -9.81 -2.31
CA PHE A 160 22.40 -10.97 -3.22
C PHE A 160 21.83 -12.19 -2.49
N CYS A 161 20.90 -12.87 -3.12
CA CYS A 161 20.37 -14.13 -2.61
C CYS A 161 20.90 -15.30 -3.46
N PRO A 162 21.87 -16.10 -2.94
CA PRO A 162 22.46 -17.22 -3.69
C PRO A 162 21.42 -18.27 -4.09
N ALA A 163 20.45 -18.54 -3.24
CA ALA A 163 19.39 -19.52 -3.52
C ALA A 163 18.46 -19.09 -4.66
N LEU A 164 18.23 -17.77 -4.79
CA LEU A 164 17.44 -17.19 -5.88
C LEU A 164 18.31 -16.78 -7.08
N GLY A 165 19.64 -16.74 -6.89
CA GLY A 165 20.63 -16.37 -7.93
C GLY A 165 20.49 -14.92 -8.41
N THR A 166 19.99 -14.01 -7.59
CA THR A 166 19.67 -12.65 -8.01
C THR A 166 19.89 -11.62 -6.92
N VAL A 167 20.03 -10.36 -7.34
CA VAL A 167 20.00 -9.19 -6.48
C VAL A 167 18.55 -8.89 -6.07
N LEU A 168 18.40 -8.49 -4.81
CA LEU A 168 17.15 -8.05 -4.23
C LEU A 168 17.29 -6.59 -3.80
N ALA A 169 16.24 -5.79 -4.06
CA ALA A 169 16.14 -4.46 -3.50
C ALA A 169 15.96 -4.52 -1.96
N ASN A 170 16.21 -3.43 -1.27
CA ASN A 170 16.08 -3.41 0.20
C ASN A 170 14.67 -3.79 0.66
N GLU A 171 13.66 -3.41 -0.12
CA GLU A 171 12.26 -3.68 0.11
C GLU A 171 11.87 -5.16 -0.05
N GLU A 172 12.71 -5.95 -0.73
CA GLU A 172 12.53 -7.39 -0.99
C GLU A 172 13.21 -8.25 0.08
N VAL A 173 13.88 -7.61 1.05
CA VAL A 173 14.61 -8.29 2.15
C VAL A 173 13.98 -7.94 3.48
N GLU A 174 13.82 -8.95 4.35
CA GLU A 174 13.33 -8.81 5.70
C GLU A 174 14.15 -9.71 6.64
N ASN A 175 14.68 -9.13 7.71
CA ASN A 175 15.50 -9.86 8.71
C ASN A 175 16.66 -10.67 8.08
N GLY A 176 17.37 -10.08 7.08
CA GLY A 176 18.46 -10.74 6.38
C GLY A 176 18.05 -11.89 5.46
N ARG A 177 16.76 -12.02 5.15
CA ARG A 177 16.20 -13.05 4.28
C ARG A 177 15.36 -12.44 3.17
N SER A 178 15.29 -13.15 2.04
CA SER A 178 14.38 -12.78 0.96
C SER A 178 12.92 -12.92 1.41
N LYS A 179 12.07 -11.98 1.04
CA LYS A 179 10.60 -12.11 1.25
C LYS A 179 10.04 -13.29 0.46
N GLU A 180 10.56 -13.52 -0.74
CA GLU A 180 10.26 -14.71 -1.52
C GLU A 180 11.12 -15.89 -1.05
N GLY A 181 10.50 -16.93 -0.55
CA GLY A 181 11.13 -18.18 -0.14
C GLY A 181 11.90 -18.15 1.20
N GLY A 182 12.11 -17.00 1.82
CA GLY A 182 12.77 -16.88 3.13
C GLY A 182 14.24 -17.26 3.14
N TYR A 183 14.95 -17.16 2.01
CA TYR A 183 16.35 -17.56 1.86
C TYR A 183 17.33 -16.53 2.43
N PRO A 184 18.49 -16.97 2.95
CA PRO A 184 19.55 -16.07 3.40
C PRO A 184 20.02 -15.14 2.27
N VAL A 185 20.28 -13.88 2.63
CA VAL A 185 20.79 -12.84 1.74
C VAL A 185 22.16 -12.41 2.23
N GLU A 186 23.10 -12.20 1.30
CA GLU A 186 24.44 -11.73 1.58
C GLU A 186 24.75 -10.43 0.84
N ARG A 187 25.72 -9.66 1.35
CA ARG A 187 26.17 -8.44 0.69
C ARG A 187 27.31 -8.77 -0.26
N ARG A 188 27.15 -8.35 -1.54
CA ARG A 188 28.18 -8.48 -2.56
C ARG A 188 28.33 -7.19 -3.36
N PRO A 189 29.55 -6.77 -3.74
CA PRO A 189 29.73 -5.75 -4.75
C PRO A 189 29.40 -6.33 -6.13
N LEU A 190 28.43 -5.72 -6.81
CA LEU A 190 28.04 -6.12 -8.17
C LEU A 190 27.72 -4.88 -9.00
N LYS A 191 28.05 -4.94 -10.28
CA LYS A 191 27.67 -3.92 -11.26
C LYS A 191 26.16 -3.99 -11.52
N GLN A 192 25.44 -2.91 -11.34
CA GLN A 192 23.98 -2.85 -11.40
C GLN A 192 23.50 -1.64 -12.16
N TRP A 193 22.36 -1.80 -12.84
CA TRP A 193 21.54 -0.66 -13.28
C TRP A 193 20.79 -0.07 -12.09
N ILE A 194 20.76 1.25 -12.05
CA ILE A 194 20.19 2.02 -10.96
C ILE A 194 19.34 3.15 -11.54
N LEU A 195 18.14 3.37 -10.98
CA LEU A 195 17.30 4.52 -11.32
C LEU A 195 17.40 5.60 -10.24
N LYS A 196 17.68 6.83 -10.67
CA LYS A 196 17.95 8.00 -9.81
C LYS A 196 16.65 8.59 -9.24
N ILE A 197 15.90 7.81 -8.48
CA ILE A 197 14.66 8.25 -7.84
C ILE A 197 14.89 9.40 -6.84
N THR A 198 16.09 9.46 -6.24
CA THR A 198 16.45 10.53 -5.30
C THR A 198 16.41 11.92 -5.93
N ALA A 199 16.59 12.03 -7.26
CA ALA A 199 16.45 13.29 -7.98
C ALA A 199 15.02 13.87 -7.92
N TYR A 200 14.03 13.04 -7.58
CA TYR A 200 12.61 13.41 -7.48
C TYR A 200 12.10 13.43 -6.03
N ALA A 201 12.98 13.22 -5.04
CA ALA A 201 12.58 13.06 -3.64
C ALA A 201 11.74 14.24 -3.10
N ASP A 202 12.14 15.49 -3.36
CA ASP A 202 11.40 16.66 -2.91
C ASP A 202 10.03 16.78 -3.59
N ARG A 203 9.93 16.49 -4.90
CA ARG A 203 8.67 16.51 -5.63
C ARG A 203 7.73 15.38 -5.18
N LEU A 204 8.30 14.18 -4.92
CA LEU A 204 7.54 13.06 -4.38
C LEU A 204 6.93 13.39 -3.01
N LEU A 205 7.62 14.21 -2.19
CA LEU A 205 7.08 14.70 -0.92
C LEU A 205 6.04 15.80 -1.10
N ALA A 206 6.39 16.85 -1.85
CA ALA A 206 5.55 18.03 -2.02
C ALA A 206 4.19 17.68 -2.66
N ASP A 207 4.21 16.82 -3.67
CA ASP A 207 3.00 16.47 -4.42
C ASP A 207 2.08 15.47 -3.66
N LEU A 208 2.47 14.98 -2.47
CA LEU A 208 1.56 14.24 -1.58
C LEU A 208 0.36 15.10 -1.14
N ASP A 209 0.53 16.41 -1.09
CA ASP A 209 -0.54 17.34 -0.71
C ASP A 209 -1.65 17.45 -1.76
N LEU A 210 -1.36 17.07 -3.02
CA LEU A 210 -2.32 17.02 -4.12
C LEU A 210 -3.28 15.82 -4.04
N LEU A 211 -2.95 14.81 -3.21
CA LEU A 211 -3.56 13.49 -3.25
C LEU A 211 -4.60 13.29 -2.12
N ASP A 212 -5.77 12.75 -2.45
CA ASP A 212 -6.75 12.24 -1.47
C ASP A 212 -6.39 10.79 -1.09
N TRP A 213 -5.24 10.66 -0.41
CA TRP A 213 -4.75 9.39 0.11
C TRP A 213 -4.87 9.33 1.63
N PRO A 214 -5.04 8.13 2.21
CA PRO A 214 -5.04 7.95 3.65
C PRO A 214 -3.75 8.50 4.30
N ASP A 215 -3.88 9.23 5.40
CA ASP A 215 -2.77 9.89 6.09
C ASP A 215 -1.63 8.93 6.46
N HIS A 216 -1.97 7.72 6.85
CA HIS A 216 -0.96 6.71 7.18
C HIS A 216 -0.08 6.33 5.99
N LEU A 217 -0.63 6.31 4.76
CA LEU A 217 0.16 6.05 3.55
C LEU A 217 1.06 7.22 3.20
N LYS A 218 0.55 8.45 3.31
CA LYS A 218 1.37 9.66 3.13
C LYS A 218 2.53 9.67 4.13
N LYS A 219 2.28 9.32 5.40
CA LYS A 219 3.31 9.17 6.42
C LYS A 219 4.32 8.06 6.10
N LEU A 220 3.87 6.92 5.58
CA LEU A 220 4.77 5.83 5.16
C LEU A 220 5.73 6.31 4.07
N GLN A 221 5.25 6.98 3.02
CA GLN A 221 6.10 7.52 1.97
C GLN A 221 7.03 8.62 2.49
N THR A 222 6.51 9.54 3.31
CA THR A 222 7.31 10.61 3.91
C THR A 222 8.46 10.05 4.75
N ASN A 223 8.18 9.05 5.60
CA ASN A 223 9.18 8.42 6.45
C ASN A 223 10.20 7.61 5.64
N TRP A 224 9.75 6.97 4.55
CA TRP A 224 10.61 6.20 3.65
C TRP A 224 11.56 7.11 2.87
N ILE A 225 11.06 8.20 2.32
CA ILE A 225 11.89 9.22 1.67
C ILE A 225 12.81 9.87 2.69
N GLY A 226 12.32 10.14 3.89
CA GLY A 226 13.11 10.53 5.06
C GLY A 226 13.96 11.77 4.79
N ARG A 227 13.35 12.84 4.27
CA ARG A 227 14.01 14.11 4.04
C ARG A 227 14.50 14.72 5.36
N SER A 228 15.76 15.01 5.44
CA SER A 228 16.37 15.68 6.59
C SER A 228 17.15 16.89 6.14
N VAL A 229 17.05 17.98 6.90
CA VAL A 229 17.81 19.20 6.71
C VAL A 229 18.88 19.26 7.79
N GLY A 230 20.11 19.50 7.40
CA GLY A 230 21.25 19.55 8.31
C GLY A 230 22.41 20.30 7.68
N ALA A 231 23.62 19.97 8.10
CA ALA A 231 24.86 20.53 7.57
C ALA A 231 25.84 19.41 7.18
N LEU A 232 26.56 19.62 6.09
CA LEU A 232 27.82 18.97 5.80
C LEU A 232 28.90 19.74 6.53
N VAL A 233 29.74 19.04 7.27
CA VAL A 233 30.83 19.63 8.08
C VAL A 233 32.11 18.93 7.72
N ASP A 234 33.15 19.69 7.41
CA ASP A 234 34.45 19.18 7.02
C ASP A 234 35.38 19.12 8.22
N PHE A 235 35.92 17.93 8.48
CA PHE A 235 36.92 17.67 9.50
C PHE A 235 38.26 17.38 8.81
N PRO A 236 39.19 18.37 8.74
CA PRO A 236 40.51 18.16 8.11
C PRO A 236 41.29 17.06 8.80
N VAL A 237 41.97 16.21 8.04
CA VAL A 237 42.78 15.10 8.55
C VAL A 237 44.25 15.39 8.31
N GLU A 238 45.11 15.02 9.27
CA GLU A 238 46.56 15.14 9.14
C GLU A 238 47.06 14.25 7.96
N GLY A 239 47.81 14.81 7.06
CA GLY A 239 48.28 14.14 5.85
C GLY A 239 47.50 14.53 4.56
N GLY A 240 46.46 15.36 4.67
CA GLY A 240 45.70 15.95 3.58
C GLY A 240 44.32 15.38 3.40
N GLY A 241 43.39 16.22 2.95
CA GLY A 241 41.98 15.92 2.78
C GLY A 241 41.14 16.24 4.02
N ALA A 242 39.85 15.96 3.94
CA ALA A 242 38.88 16.15 5.01
C ALA A 242 37.87 14.99 5.06
N ILE A 243 37.48 14.61 6.28
CA ILE A 243 36.29 13.75 6.48
C ILE A 243 35.10 14.66 6.48
N GLN A 244 34.23 14.47 5.52
CA GLN A 244 32.96 15.19 5.45
C GLN A 244 31.87 14.42 6.20
N VAL A 245 31.28 15.09 7.19
CA VAL A 245 30.21 14.52 8.03
C VAL A 245 28.89 15.23 7.73
N TYR A 246 27.82 14.47 7.52
CA TYR A 246 26.46 15.01 7.52
C TYR A 246 25.84 14.89 8.92
N THR A 247 25.28 15.98 9.42
CA THR A 247 24.58 15.99 10.70
C THR A 247 23.31 16.85 10.65
N THR A 248 22.22 16.37 11.25
CA THR A 248 21.02 17.17 11.50
C THR A 248 21.15 18.04 12.75
N ARG A 249 22.20 17.81 13.55
CA ARG A 249 22.47 18.47 14.82
C ARG A 249 23.81 19.22 14.82
N PRO A 250 24.04 20.18 13.88
CA PRO A 250 25.28 20.96 13.87
C PRO A 250 25.45 21.81 15.13
N ASP A 251 24.38 22.11 15.86
CA ASP A 251 24.37 22.75 17.17
C ASP A 251 25.21 22.03 18.23
N THR A 252 25.35 20.70 18.11
CA THR A 252 26.13 19.87 19.03
C THR A 252 27.60 19.80 18.67
N LEU A 253 28.05 20.52 17.66
CA LEU A 253 29.42 20.44 17.14
C LEU A 253 30.51 20.63 18.22
N PHE A 254 30.32 21.52 19.18
CA PHE A 254 31.24 21.71 20.31
C PHE A 254 31.35 20.50 21.25
N GLY A 255 30.38 19.58 21.19
CA GLY A 255 30.34 18.31 21.92
C GLY A 255 31.03 17.16 21.23
N VAL A 256 31.62 17.39 20.05
CA VAL A 256 32.32 16.34 19.29
C VAL A 256 33.54 15.89 20.03
N SER A 257 33.63 14.61 20.33
CA SER A 257 34.76 13.99 20.98
C SER A 257 35.50 12.96 20.11
N TYR A 258 34.91 12.54 19.01
CA TYR A 258 35.53 11.65 18.02
C TYR A 258 34.75 11.73 16.69
N VAL A 259 35.36 11.20 15.60
CA VAL A 259 34.72 11.02 14.31
C VAL A 259 34.74 9.54 13.98
N VAL A 260 33.67 9.04 13.35
CA VAL A 260 33.51 7.62 12.98
C VAL A 260 33.32 7.47 11.50
N LEU A 261 34.04 6.55 10.91
CA LEU A 261 33.86 6.13 9.51
C LEU A 261 33.15 4.78 9.45
N ALA A 262 32.33 4.62 8.44
CA ALA A 262 31.80 3.30 8.08
C ALA A 262 32.94 2.36 7.67
N PRO A 263 32.87 1.06 7.94
CA PRO A 263 33.92 0.10 7.58
C PRO A 263 34.31 0.09 6.09
N GLU A 264 33.38 0.47 5.21
CA GLU A 264 33.59 0.54 3.77
C GLU A 264 34.13 1.90 3.28
N HIS A 265 34.35 2.86 4.15
CA HIS A 265 34.69 4.22 3.74
C HIS A 265 36.08 4.29 3.07
N PRO A 266 36.22 4.90 1.87
CA PRO A 266 37.46 4.87 1.09
C PRO A 266 38.68 5.57 1.76
N LEU A 267 38.42 6.54 2.63
CA LEU A 267 39.48 7.25 3.34
C LEU A 267 40.23 6.38 4.35
N ILE A 268 39.68 5.27 4.83
CA ILE A 268 40.27 4.43 5.87
C ILE A 268 41.68 3.98 5.46
N SER A 269 41.84 3.49 4.22
CA SER A 269 43.14 3.01 3.73
C SER A 269 44.18 4.12 3.60
N GLN A 270 43.74 5.36 3.40
CA GLN A 270 44.60 6.52 3.22
C GLN A 270 45.08 7.11 4.55
N ILE A 271 44.21 7.15 5.57
CA ILE A 271 44.51 7.82 6.85
C ILE A 271 45.05 6.87 7.92
N THR A 272 44.91 5.55 7.74
CA THR A 272 45.32 4.56 8.74
C THR A 272 46.86 4.34 8.70
N PRO A 273 47.60 4.70 9.75
CA PRO A 273 49.05 4.40 9.86
C PRO A 273 49.32 2.90 9.81
N ALA A 274 50.54 2.53 9.36
CA ALA A 274 50.92 1.13 9.22
C ALA A 274 50.78 0.30 10.52
N SER A 275 50.99 0.93 11.68
CA SER A 275 50.87 0.31 13.01
C SER A 275 49.45 -0.11 13.37
N HIS A 276 48.41 0.49 12.77
CA HIS A 276 46.99 0.20 13.05
C HIS A 276 46.31 -0.57 11.93
N ARG A 277 46.92 -0.68 10.75
CA ARG A 277 46.31 -1.26 9.55
C ARG A 277 45.76 -2.66 9.74
N ALA A 278 46.55 -3.55 10.35
CA ALA A 278 46.13 -4.95 10.57
C ALA A 278 44.86 -5.05 11.45
N ALA A 279 44.76 -4.23 12.50
CA ALA A 279 43.61 -4.21 13.39
C ALA A 279 42.38 -3.66 12.66
N VAL A 280 42.51 -2.60 11.87
CA VAL A 280 41.44 -1.98 11.09
C VAL A 280 40.92 -2.95 10.02
N GLU A 281 41.80 -3.59 9.26
CA GLU A 281 41.41 -4.58 8.23
C GLU A 281 40.70 -5.80 8.84
N ALA A 282 41.16 -6.26 10.02
CA ALA A 282 40.46 -7.35 10.73
C ALA A 282 39.05 -6.93 11.12
N TYR A 283 38.88 -5.71 11.62
CA TYR A 283 37.57 -5.19 11.97
C TYR A 283 36.67 -4.98 10.75
N GLN A 284 37.18 -4.48 9.64
CA GLN A 284 36.44 -4.36 8.37
C GLN A 284 35.88 -5.70 7.89
N ARG A 285 36.68 -6.78 7.96
CA ARG A 285 36.24 -8.13 7.63
C ARG A 285 35.12 -8.63 8.56
N GLN A 286 35.25 -8.35 9.86
CA GLN A 286 34.20 -8.70 10.84
C GLN A 286 32.89 -7.94 10.56
N ALA A 287 32.96 -6.65 10.29
CA ALA A 287 31.80 -5.81 10.00
C ALA A 287 31.11 -6.18 8.68
N ALA A 288 31.89 -6.59 7.67
CA ALA A 288 31.35 -7.03 6.37
C ALA A 288 30.49 -8.31 6.46
N ALA A 289 30.64 -9.10 7.52
CA ALA A 289 29.84 -10.29 7.78
C ALA A 289 28.46 -9.97 8.38
N LYS A 290 28.21 -8.73 8.84
CA LYS A 290 26.97 -8.28 9.44
C LYS A 290 26.05 -7.62 8.40
N SER A 291 24.75 -7.87 8.52
CA SER A 291 23.74 -7.12 7.73
C SER A 291 23.58 -5.67 8.21
N ASP A 292 23.08 -4.79 7.35
CA ASP A 292 22.78 -3.40 7.74
C ASP A 292 21.75 -3.33 8.88
N LEU A 293 20.85 -4.30 8.99
CA LEU A 293 19.88 -4.39 10.08
C LEU A 293 20.59 -4.69 11.42
N GLU A 294 21.43 -5.72 11.46
CA GLU A 294 22.20 -6.07 12.66
C GLU A 294 23.11 -4.91 13.11
N ARG A 295 23.66 -4.17 12.14
CA ARG A 295 24.50 -2.98 12.41
C ARG A 295 23.70 -1.80 12.97
N SER A 296 22.42 -1.67 12.59
CA SER A 296 21.56 -0.53 12.99
C SER A 296 20.75 -0.78 14.27
N GLU A 297 20.66 -2.01 14.77
CA GLU A 297 19.92 -2.33 15.99
C GLU A 297 20.45 -1.58 17.22
N LEU A 298 19.57 -0.82 17.89
CA LEU A 298 19.91 -0.04 19.09
C LEU A 298 20.31 -0.91 20.30
N THR A 299 19.79 -2.12 20.36
CA THR A 299 19.98 -3.07 21.48
C THR A 299 21.34 -3.79 21.46
N GLN A 300 22.05 -3.78 20.32
CA GLN A 300 23.34 -4.42 20.23
C GLN A 300 24.48 -3.51 20.73
N GLU A 301 25.45 -4.14 21.39
CA GLU A 301 26.67 -3.48 21.86
C GLU A 301 27.42 -2.89 20.67
N LYS A 302 27.70 -1.56 20.71
CA LYS A 302 28.39 -0.87 19.64
C LYS A 302 29.89 -1.16 19.69
N THR A 303 30.43 -1.62 18.58
CA THR A 303 31.84 -1.97 18.45
C THR A 303 32.55 -1.05 17.46
N GLY A 304 33.85 -0.93 17.61
CA GLY A 304 34.70 -0.15 16.72
C GLY A 304 36.19 -0.37 16.96
N VAL A 305 37.01 0.17 16.04
CA VAL A 305 38.46 0.17 16.12
C VAL A 305 39.00 1.57 15.85
N TRP A 306 39.97 2.00 16.63
CA TRP A 306 40.66 3.26 16.38
C TRP A 306 41.60 3.13 15.19
N THR A 307 41.53 4.10 14.27
CA THR A 307 42.41 4.10 13.08
C THR A 307 43.87 4.49 13.36
N GLY A 308 44.16 5.10 14.52
CA GLY A 308 45.46 5.74 14.78
C GLY A 308 45.54 7.17 14.22
N ALA A 309 44.56 7.64 13.49
CA ALA A 309 44.52 8.99 12.92
C ALA A 309 43.66 9.94 13.77
N PHE A 310 43.91 11.24 13.56
CA PHE A 310 43.12 12.31 14.16
C PHE A 310 42.61 13.26 13.08
N ALA A 311 41.44 13.84 13.35
CA ALA A 311 40.84 14.90 12.55
C ALA A 311 40.80 16.20 13.36
N SER A 312 40.92 17.33 12.68
CA SER A 312 40.85 18.64 13.33
C SER A 312 39.38 19.07 13.44
N HIS A 313 38.97 19.42 14.66
CA HIS A 313 37.63 19.97 14.90
C HIS A 313 37.48 21.31 14.14
N PRO A 314 36.43 21.51 13.34
CA PRO A 314 36.32 22.64 12.40
C PRO A 314 36.27 24.02 13.09
N ILE A 315 35.75 24.13 14.32
CA ILE A 315 35.68 25.39 15.05
C ILE A 315 36.89 25.57 15.94
N THR A 316 37.19 24.59 16.79
CA THR A 316 38.19 24.73 17.85
C THR A 316 39.62 24.37 17.44
N GLY A 317 39.80 23.68 16.32
CA GLY A 317 41.11 23.15 15.89
C GLY A 317 41.64 21.99 16.72
N LYS A 318 40.91 21.56 17.76
CA LYS A 318 41.33 20.42 18.62
C LYS A 318 41.37 19.14 17.81
N GLN A 319 42.32 18.27 18.11
CA GLN A 319 42.42 16.95 17.49
C GLN A 319 41.38 16.00 18.11
N VAL A 320 40.58 15.36 17.27
CA VAL A 320 39.61 14.33 17.68
C VAL A 320 40.01 13.00 17.01
N PRO A 321 39.96 11.86 17.72
CA PRO A 321 40.35 10.58 17.15
C PRO A 321 39.35 10.10 16.11
N VAL A 322 39.87 9.45 15.06
CA VAL A 322 39.08 8.86 13.99
C VAL A 322 38.92 7.36 14.23
N TRP A 323 37.71 6.90 14.32
CA TRP A 323 37.32 5.51 14.54
C TRP A 323 36.66 4.89 13.30
N VAL A 324 36.71 3.57 13.21
CA VAL A 324 35.85 2.77 12.30
C VAL A 324 34.88 1.99 13.15
N ALA A 325 33.60 2.09 12.88
CA ALA A 325 32.56 1.37 13.63
C ALA A 325 31.45 0.87 12.74
N ASP A 326 30.89 -0.28 13.09
CA ASP A 326 29.87 -0.98 12.29
C ASP A 326 28.48 -0.33 12.34
N TYR A 327 28.19 0.47 13.34
CA TYR A 327 26.92 1.20 13.44
C TYR A 327 26.81 2.40 12.47
N VAL A 328 27.91 2.76 11.80
CA VAL A 328 27.91 3.74 10.71
C VAL A 328 27.78 3.02 9.38
N LEU A 329 26.79 3.39 8.58
CA LEU A 329 26.52 2.76 7.29
C LEU A 329 27.13 3.57 6.16
N GLY A 330 27.94 2.93 5.31
CA GLY A 330 28.63 3.59 4.19
C GLY A 330 27.69 4.14 3.11
N GLY A 331 26.47 3.58 3.03
CA GLY A 331 25.45 4.02 2.08
C GLY A 331 24.53 5.13 2.62
N TYR A 332 24.74 5.66 3.81
CA TYR A 332 23.93 6.74 4.38
C TYR A 332 24.78 7.99 4.65
N GLY A 333 24.29 9.14 4.16
CA GLY A 333 25.02 10.40 4.25
C GLY A 333 26.34 10.35 3.51
N THR A 334 27.41 10.66 4.23
CA THR A 334 28.80 10.63 3.74
C THR A 334 29.54 9.35 4.11
N GLY A 335 28.90 8.41 4.80
CA GLY A 335 29.56 7.26 5.42
C GLY A 335 30.44 7.64 6.62
N ALA A 336 30.28 8.85 7.15
CA ALA A 336 30.99 9.36 8.30
C ALA A 336 30.02 10.09 9.25
N VAL A 337 30.26 9.98 10.56
CA VAL A 337 29.48 10.68 11.58
C VAL A 337 30.42 11.34 12.60
N MET A 338 29.99 12.43 13.19
CA MET A 338 30.64 13.02 14.36
C MET A 338 30.03 12.40 15.62
N GLY A 339 30.87 11.94 16.53
CA GLY A 339 30.46 11.39 17.82
C GLY A 339 30.20 12.50 18.83
N VAL A 340 28.96 12.59 19.29
CA VAL A 340 28.49 13.60 20.25
C VAL A 340 27.86 12.94 21.48
N PRO A 341 28.65 12.27 22.32
CA PRO A 341 28.16 11.44 23.40
C PRO A 341 27.32 12.19 24.45
N GLY A 342 27.44 13.49 24.53
CA GLY A 342 26.58 14.32 25.39
C GLY A 342 25.13 14.43 24.87
N ASN A 343 24.86 14.11 23.58
CA ASN A 343 23.59 14.37 22.91
C ASN A 343 23.05 13.21 22.05
N ASP A 344 23.72 12.07 22.07
CA ASP A 344 23.25 10.85 21.37
C ASP A 344 23.55 9.62 22.24
N GLU A 345 22.54 8.78 22.46
CA GLU A 345 22.63 7.58 23.31
C GLU A 345 23.59 6.52 22.75
N ARG A 346 23.67 6.37 21.43
CA ARG A 346 24.58 5.42 20.77
C ARG A 346 26.01 5.87 20.96
N ASP A 347 26.25 7.16 20.76
CA ASP A 347 27.56 7.75 20.93
C ASP A 347 27.99 7.75 22.42
N PHE A 348 27.03 7.90 23.32
CA PHE A 348 27.28 7.80 24.76
C PHE A 348 27.74 6.39 25.15
N GLY A 349 27.03 5.34 24.69
CA GLY A 349 27.42 3.95 24.93
C GLY A 349 28.79 3.61 24.33
N PHE A 350 29.07 4.10 23.14
CA PHE A 350 30.39 3.94 22.50
C PHE A 350 31.49 4.66 23.28
N ALA A 351 31.26 5.91 23.68
CA ALA A 351 32.19 6.69 24.44
C ALA A 351 32.50 6.06 25.81
N GLN A 352 31.52 5.52 26.50
CA GLN A 352 31.74 4.79 27.76
C GLN A 352 32.63 3.55 27.55
N ARG A 353 32.34 2.75 26.52
CA ARG A 353 33.11 1.54 26.20
C ARG A 353 34.59 1.83 25.93
N TYR A 354 34.83 2.86 25.13
CA TYR A 354 36.18 3.21 24.70
C TYR A 354 36.84 4.33 25.52
N ARG A 355 36.19 4.75 26.62
CA ARG A 355 36.67 5.80 27.54
C ARG A 355 36.93 7.12 26.84
N LEU A 356 36.10 7.48 25.89
CA LEU A 356 36.13 8.77 25.19
C LEU A 356 35.44 9.86 26.01
N PRO A 357 35.87 11.14 25.87
CA PRO A 357 35.26 12.23 26.61
C PRO A 357 33.76 12.41 26.27
N VAL A 358 32.95 12.67 27.28
CA VAL A 358 31.56 13.12 27.13
C VAL A 358 31.52 14.61 27.42
N ILE A 359 31.25 15.42 26.40
CA ILE A 359 31.25 16.88 26.47
C ILE A 359 29.80 17.36 26.42
N PRO A 360 29.22 17.81 27.54
CA PRO A 360 27.86 18.33 27.55
C PRO A 360 27.81 19.69 26.86
N VAL A 361 26.87 19.88 25.96
CA VAL A 361 26.62 21.16 25.25
C VAL A 361 25.22 21.68 25.43
N TYR A 362 24.40 21.03 26.24
CA TYR A 362 23.06 21.46 26.59
C TYR A 362 22.86 21.49 28.11
N ASP A 363 22.21 22.53 28.57
CA ASP A 363 21.67 22.65 29.92
C ASP A 363 20.18 22.30 29.87
N PRO A 364 19.75 21.17 30.44
CA PRO A 364 18.35 20.80 30.53
C PRO A 364 17.66 21.56 31.68
N HIS A 365 17.60 22.87 31.58
CA HIS A 365 17.16 23.79 32.66
C HIS A 365 15.71 23.55 33.16
N GLN A 366 14.91 22.78 32.38
CA GLN A 366 13.55 22.41 32.77
C GLN A 366 13.47 21.00 33.41
N ALA A 367 14.57 20.23 33.39
CA ALA A 367 14.66 18.94 34.04
C ALA A 367 14.81 19.07 35.55
N ASP A 368 14.58 17.99 36.29
CA ASP A 368 14.83 17.93 37.72
C ASP A 368 16.31 18.18 38.05
N PRO A 369 16.63 18.67 39.26
CA PRO A 369 18.02 19.04 39.61
C PRO A 369 19.02 17.91 39.52
N GLU A 370 18.63 16.65 39.75
CA GLU A 370 19.51 15.48 39.71
C GLU A 370 19.87 15.16 38.24
N THR A 371 18.89 15.03 37.39
CA THR A 371 19.06 14.84 35.94
C THR A 371 19.91 15.95 35.32
N ARG A 372 19.62 17.22 35.64
CA ARG A 372 20.40 18.36 35.18
C ARG A 372 21.89 18.27 35.61
N ALA A 373 22.13 17.90 36.87
CA ALA A 373 23.51 17.75 37.39
C ALA A 373 24.25 16.60 36.70
N GLU A 374 23.61 15.47 36.46
CA GLU A 374 24.17 14.34 35.73
C GLU A 374 24.54 14.69 34.29
N VAL A 375 23.62 15.38 33.59
CA VAL A 375 23.86 15.81 32.19
C VAL A 375 25.04 16.78 32.13
N LEU A 376 25.07 17.82 32.98
CA LEU A 376 26.16 18.80 33.00
C LEU A 376 27.49 18.18 33.43
N ALA A 377 27.47 17.09 34.19
CA ALA A 377 28.66 16.33 34.57
C ALA A 377 29.09 15.30 33.48
N GLY A 378 28.39 15.20 32.35
CA GLY A 378 28.67 14.21 31.30
C GLY A 378 28.41 12.74 31.69
N LYS A 379 27.61 12.52 32.74
CA LYS A 379 27.24 11.16 33.21
C LYS A 379 26.03 10.58 32.53
N ARG A 380 25.27 11.44 31.86
CA ARG A 380 24.03 11.09 31.14
C ARG A 380 23.92 11.92 29.86
N PRO A 381 23.50 11.33 28.70
CA PRO A 381 23.23 12.07 27.47
C PRO A 381 21.94 12.86 27.61
N TRP A 382 21.84 13.96 26.86
CA TRP A 382 20.61 14.74 26.76
C TRP A 382 20.19 14.90 25.30
N THR A 383 19.10 14.27 24.92
CA THR A 383 18.61 14.23 23.52
C THR A 383 17.45 15.18 23.23
N GLU A 384 16.92 15.81 24.30
CA GLU A 384 15.77 16.72 24.23
C GLU A 384 16.23 18.19 24.13
N ASP A 385 15.25 19.12 24.15
CA ASP A 385 15.50 20.55 24.09
C ASP A 385 16.17 21.07 25.38
N GLY A 386 16.92 22.16 25.21
CA GLY A 386 17.61 22.83 26.31
C GLY A 386 18.30 24.09 25.82
N LEU A 387 18.98 24.79 26.71
CA LEU A 387 19.83 25.91 26.33
C LEU A 387 21.27 25.45 26.06
N VAL A 388 21.84 25.92 24.97
CA VAL A 388 23.21 25.58 24.61
C VAL A 388 24.20 26.15 25.64
N VAL A 389 25.16 25.32 26.09
CA VAL A 389 26.23 25.69 27.03
C VAL A 389 27.57 25.16 26.53
N GLY A 390 28.69 25.66 27.06
CA GLY A 390 30.05 25.18 26.75
C GLY A 390 30.44 25.34 25.25
N SER A 391 29.68 26.09 24.50
CA SER A 391 29.75 26.15 23.04
C SER A 391 30.16 27.55 22.56
N ALA A 392 31.39 27.97 22.90
CA ALA A 392 31.93 29.25 22.49
C ALA A 392 33.43 29.16 22.13
N HIS A 393 33.81 29.74 21.02
CA HIS A 393 35.20 29.87 20.57
C HIS A 393 35.32 31.04 19.60
N TYR A 394 36.20 32.03 19.92
CA TYR A 394 36.43 33.25 19.16
C TYR A 394 35.15 33.92 18.64
N ASP A 395 34.89 33.84 17.32
CA ASP A 395 33.78 34.44 16.62
C ASP A 395 32.53 33.54 16.50
N CYS A 396 32.59 32.35 17.07
CA CYS A 396 31.48 31.40 17.11
C CYS A 396 31.06 31.10 18.56
N THR A 397 29.97 31.68 19.02
CA THR A 397 29.37 31.36 20.32
C THR A 397 27.89 31.01 20.13
N LEU A 398 27.49 29.87 20.72
CA LEU A 398 26.14 29.36 20.73
C LEU A 398 25.49 29.38 22.10
N ASN A 399 26.25 29.72 23.14
CA ASN A 399 25.79 29.71 24.54
C ASN A 399 24.54 30.53 24.74
N GLY A 400 23.57 29.94 25.45
CA GLY A 400 22.28 30.58 25.77
C GLY A 400 21.23 30.54 24.66
N LEU A 401 21.56 30.00 23.48
CA LEU A 401 20.62 29.85 22.38
C LEU A 401 19.78 28.57 22.55
N SER A 402 18.58 28.61 22.01
CA SER A 402 17.77 27.40 21.76
C SER A 402 18.40 26.54 20.66
N MET A 403 17.94 25.27 20.55
CA MET A 403 18.44 24.35 19.52
C MET A 403 18.29 24.93 18.10
N GLY A 404 17.12 25.46 17.76
CA GLY A 404 16.87 26.02 16.43
C GLY A 404 17.77 27.19 16.08
N GLU A 405 17.94 28.15 17.01
CA GLU A 405 18.83 29.32 16.84
C GLU A 405 20.28 28.90 16.71
N ALA A 406 20.71 27.90 17.47
CA ALA A 406 22.08 27.38 17.43
C ALA A 406 22.37 26.68 16.09
N ILE A 407 21.45 25.86 15.56
CA ILE A 407 21.55 25.23 14.24
C ILE A 407 21.73 26.29 13.15
N GLU A 408 20.87 27.31 13.12
CA GLU A 408 20.96 28.35 12.09
C GLU A 408 22.30 29.12 12.19
N LYS A 409 22.68 29.51 13.40
CA LYS A 409 23.89 30.31 13.63
C LYS A 409 25.18 29.56 13.30
N VAL A 410 25.30 28.31 13.74
CA VAL A 410 26.51 27.52 13.47
C VAL A 410 26.60 27.12 11.99
N THR A 411 25.47 26.80 11.34
CA THR A 411 25.45 26.50 9.91
C THR A 411 25.91 27.73 9.09
N ALA A 412 25.36 28.90 9.37
CA ALA A 412 25.79 30.13 8.71
C ALA A 412 27.29 30.46 8.95
N TRP A 413 27.79 30.17 10.17
CA TRP A 413 29.20 30.32 10.46
C TRP A 413 30.07 29.36 9.66
N LEU A 414 29.68 28.07 9.58
CA LEU A 414 30.38 27.05 8.78
C LEU A 414 30.47 27.44 7.31
N GLU A 415 29.37 27.94 6.73
CA GLU A 415 29.33 28.41 5.35
C GLU A 415 30.27 29.61 5.14
N LYS A 416 30.20 30.60 6.03
CA LYS A 416 31.07 31.78 5.95
C LYS A 416 32.56 31.44 6.04
N GLN A 417 32.90 30.43 6.82
CA GLN A 417 34.31 29.99 7.01
C GLN A 417 34.79 28.96 5.97
N GLY A 418 33.90 28.51 5.07
CA GLY A 418 34.21 27.46 4.08
C GLY A 418 34.49 26.09 4.71
N LYS A 419 33.96 25.83 5.91
CA LYS A 419 34.18 24.60 6.69
C LYS A 419 32.97 23.67 6.71
N GLY A 420 31.96 24.01 5.97
CA GLY A 420 30.73 23.23 5.82
C GLY A 420 29.68 24.03 5.09
N LYS A 421 28.52 23.41 4.87
CA LYS A 421 27.37 24.02 4.20
C LYS A 421 26.08 23.35 4.62
N ARG A 422 24.97 24.10 4.53
CA ARG A 422 23.64 23.53 4.66
C ARG A 422 23.43 22.44 3.60
N ALA A 423 22.82 21.35 3.97
CA ALA A 423 22.58 20.23 3.10
C ALA A 423 21.25 19.54 3.42
N VAL A 424 20.63 19.00 2.38
CA VAL A 424 19.46 18.13 2.49
C VAL A 424 19.92 16.72 2.16
N GLN A 425 19.53 15.76 2.97
CA GLN A 425 19.79 14.34 2.76
C GLN A 425 18.46 13.58 2.82
N TYR A 426 18.45 12.42 2.18
CA TYR A 426 17.30 11.53 2.15
C TYR A 426 17.69 10.14 2.64
N LYS A 427 16.78 9.46 3.33
CA LYS A 427 16.94 8.02 3.61
C LYS A 427 16.72 7.20 2.35
N LEU A 428 15.85 7.68 1.46
CA LEU A 428 15.63 7.11 0.14
C LEU A 428 16.95 6.96 -0.59
N ARG A 429 17.15 5.79 -1.19
CA ARG A 429 18.30 5.50 -2.06
C ARG A 429 17.81 5.31 -3.48
N ASP A 430 18.73 5.49 -4.45
CA ASP A 430 18.43 5.20 -5.83
C ASP A 430 18.02 3.73 -5.98
N TRP A 431 17.07 3.49 -6.87
CA TRP A 431 16.44 2.20 -7.03
C TRP A 431 17.32 1.23 -7.80
N LEU A 432 17.71 0.10 -7.16
CA LEU A 432 18.41 -1.02 -7.79
C LEU A 432 17.50 -1.69 -8.81
N PHE A 433 17.78 -1.47 -10.09
CA PHE A 433 16.83 -1.76 -11.16
C PHE A 433 17.12 -3.04 -11.94
N SER A 434 18.34 -3.54 -12.00
CA SER A 434 18.67 -4.75 -12.75
C SER A 434 18.46 -6.02 -11.93
N ARG A 435 18.00 -7.09 -12.62
CA ARG A 435 17.84 -8.44 -12.09
C ARG A 435 18.54 -9.47 -12.98
N GLN A 436 19.19 -10.43 -12.36
CA GLN A 436 19.90 -11.53 -13.01
C GLN A 436 18.94 -12.68 -13.30
N ARG A 437 17.90 -12.39 -14.16
CA ARG A 437 16.78 -13.26 -14.43
C ARG A 437 16.53 -13.47 -15.90
N TYR A 438 15.81 -14.54 -16.20
CA TYR A 438 15.28 -14.82 -17.52
C TYR A 438 13.90 -14.19 -17.72
N TRP A 439 12.97 -14.39 -16.75
CA TRP A 439 11.57 -13.96 -16.87
C TRP A 439 11.37 -12.53 -16.38
N GLY A 440 11.67 -11.59 -17.27
CA GLY A 440 11.57 -10.16 -17.07
C GLY A 440 11.85 -9.39 -18.35
N GLU A 441 11.56 -8.10 -18.38
CA GLU A 441 11.85 -7.25 -19.53
C GLU A 441 13.36 -7.12 -19.73
N PRO A 442 13.94 -7.51 -20.88
CA PRO A 442 15.35 -7.26 -21.15
C PRO A 442 15.65 -5.74 -21.19
N ILE A 443 16.76 -5.36 -20.60
CA ILE A 443 17.21 -3.96 -20.61
C ILE A 443 17.74 -3.62 -22.00
N PRO A 444 17.18 -2.60 -22.71
CA PRO A 444 17.45 -2.35 -24.12
C PRO A 444 18.73 -1.51 -24.34
N ILE A 445 19.87 -2.04 -23.89
CA ILE A 445 21.17 -1.36 -23.98
C ILE A 445 22.20 -2.23 -24.71
N LEU A 446 23.00 -1.59 -25.52
CA LEU A 446 24.22 -2.15 -26.13
C LEU A 446 25.45 -1.60 -25.42
N HIS A 447 26.38 -2.47 -25.09
CA HIS A 447 27.70 -2.14 -24.54
C HIS A 447 28.76 -2.33 -25.60
N PHE A 448 29.60 -1.32 -25.79
CA PHE A 448 30.72 -1.37 -26.76
C PHE A 448 32.04 -1.64 -26.05
N PRO A 449 33.04 -2.19 -26.80
CA PRO A 449 34.37 -2.48 -26.23
C PRO A 449 35.12 -1.27 -25.70
N ASP A 450 34.79 -0.07 -26.14
CA ASP A 450 35.38 1.19 -25.68
C ASP A 450 34.75 1.72 -24.37
N GLY A 451 33.81 0.96 -23.80
CA GLY A 451 33.07 1.32 -22.56
C GLY A 451 31.86 2.22 -22.79
N SER A 452 31.62 2.66 -24.03
CA SER A 452 30.40 3.42 -24.35
C SER A 452 29.15 2.53 -24.38
N MET A 453 27.98 3.13 -24.23
CA MET A 453 26.69 2.45 -24.23
C MET A 453 25.72 3.17 -25.17
N ARG A 454 24.81 2.43 -25.78
CA ARG A 454 23.72 2.96 -26.59
C ARG A 454 22.40 2.29 -26.22
N ALA A 455 21.37 3.07 -26.02
CA ALA A 455 20.00 2.57 -25.93
C ALA A 455 19.51 2.13 -27.33
N LEU A 456 18.69 1.10 -27.39
CA LEU A 456 18.01 0.69 -28.63
C LEU A 456 16.96 1.74 -29.02
N GLU A 457 16.84 1.99 -30.32
CA GLU A 457 15.83 2.86 -30.88
C GLU A 457 14.45 2.17 -30.91
N LEU A 458 13.39 2.96 -31.12
CA LEU A 458 12.01 2.45 -31.07
C LEU A 458 11.71 1.35 -32.11
N ASP A 459 12.34 1.41 -33.27
CA ASP A 459 12.21 0.42 -34.35
C ASP A 459 13.02 -0.87 -34.09
N GLU A 460 13.99 -0.82 -33.13
CA GLU A 460 14.72 -1.98 -32.64
C GLU A 460 13.98 -2.68 -31.48
N LEU A 461 12.85 -2.13 -31.00
CA LEU A 461 12.04 -2.67 -29.91
C LEU A 461 10.78 -3.41 -30.43
N PRO A 462 10.32 -4.47 -29.76
CA PRO A 462 10.81 -4.98 -28.47
C PRO A 462 12.08 -5.81 -28.61
N LEU A 463 13.02 -5.65 -27.67
CA LEU A 463 14.10 -6.61 -27.45
C LEU A 463 13.51 -7.81 -26.73
N THR A 464 13.32 -8.92 -27.45
CA THR A 464 12.75 -10.14 -26.91
C THR A 464 13.83 -11.07 -26.35
N PRO A 465 13.60 -11.73 -25.19
CA PRO A 465 14.52 -12.74 -24.71
C PRO A 465 14.50 -13.98 -25.64
N PRO A 466 15.65 -14.67 -25.80
CA PRO A 466 15.68 -15.93 -26.55
C PRO A 466 14.95 -17.02 -25.78
N HIS A 467 14.45 -18.03 -26.47
CA HIS A 467 13.91 -19.23 -25.79
C HIS A 467 15.01 -19.97 -25.05
N LEU A 468 14.78 -20.29 -23.76
CA LEU A 468 15.71 -21.08 -22.95
C LEU A 468 14.97 -22.26 -22.30
N ASP A 469 15.54 -23.45 -22.46
CA ASP A 469 15.08 -24.64 -21.73
C ASP A 469 15.59 -24.63 -20.27
N ASP A 470 16.82 -24.16 -20.06
CA ASP A 470 17.43 -23.98 -18.74
C ASP A 470 17.57 -22.47 -18.41
N PHE A 471 16.59 -21.97 -17.70
CA PHE A 471 16.54 -20.59 -17.20
C PHE A 471 16.82 -20.49 -15.68
N LYS A 472 17.36 -21.55 -15.09
CA LYS A 472 17.71 -21.54 -13.66
C LYS A 472 18.78 -20.49 -13.36
N PRO A 473 18.64 -19.76 -12.26
CA PRO A 473 19.61 -18.77 -11.84
C PRO A 473 20.97 -19.41 -11.56
N HIS A 474 22.03 -18.64 -11.77
CA HIS A 474 23.38 -19.07 -11.48
C HIS A 474 23.88 -18.49 -10.14
N ALA A 475 24.47 -19.33 -9.29
CA ALA A 475 24.96 -18.90 -7.95
C ALA A 475 26.05 -17.82 -8.00
N SER A 476 26.72 -17.63 -9.14
CA SER A 476 27.70 -16.54 -9.33
C SER A 476 27.06 -15.16 -9.48
N GLY A 477 25.71 -15.09 -9.67
CA GLY A 477 25.03 -13.85 -9.99
C GLY A 477 25.03 -13.49 -11.49
N GLN A 478 25.44 -14.41 -12.36
CA GLN A 478 25.34 -14.21 -13.80
C GLN A 478 23.92 -14.50 -14.29
N SER A 479 23.39 -13.63 -15.13
CA SER A 479 22.07 -13.80 -15.74
C SER A 479 22.02 -15.06 -16.63
N PRO A 480 20.90 -15.81 -16.65
CA PRO A 480 20.70 -16.91 -17.59
C PRO A 480 20.84 -16.49 -19.07
N LEU A 481 20.45 -15.28 -19.41
CA LEU A 481 20.57 -14.72 -20.76
C LEU A 481 22.03 -14.64 -21.24
N ALA A 482 22.99 -14.45 -20.34
CA ALA A 482 24.41 -14.38 -20.68
C ALA A 482 24.98 -15.69 -21.28
N LYS A 483 24.26 -16.82 -21.11
CA LYS A 483 24.66 -18.10 -21.69
C LYS A 483 24.43 -18.17 -23.21
N VAL A 484 23.58 -17.33 -23.79
CA VAL A 484 23.17 -17.38 -25.21
C VAL A 484 24.00 -16.40 -26.01
N ARG A 485 25.20 -16.80 -26.39
CA ARG A 485 26.14 -15.92 -27.10
C ARG A 485 25.57 -15.31 -28.37
N GLU A 486 24.81 -16.06 -29.15
CA GLU A 486 24.18 -15.59 -30.38
C GLU A 486 23.17 -14.47 -30.17
N TRP A 487 22.55 -14.42 -28.99
CA TRP A 487 21.68 -13.34 -28.60
C TRP A 487 22.48 -12.17 -27.99
N VAL A 488 23.54 -12.45 -27.24
CA VAL A 488 24.36 -11.44 -26.53
C VAL A 488 25.28 -10.69 -27.49
N GLU A 489 26.03 -11.41 -28.35
CA GLU A 489 27.03 -10.82 -29.24
C GLU A 489 26.37 -10.36 -30.53
N VAL A 490 26.41 -9.05 -30.81
CA VAL A 490 25.76 -8.47 -31.99
C VAL A 490 26.66 -7.48 -32.70
N VAL A 491 26.32 -7.20 -33.93
CA VAL A 491 26.84 -6.06 -34.67
C VAL A 491 25.78 -4.98 -34.64
N ASP A 492 26.09 -3.84 -34.07
CA ASP A 492 25.17 -2.71 -34.00
C ASP A 492 24.81 -2.25 -35.42
N PRO A 493 23.54 -2.27 -35.82
CA PRO A 493 23.13 -1.94 -37.19
C PRO A 493 23.39 -0.49 -37.55
N GLN A 494 23.44 0.41 -36.54
CA GLN A 494 23.65 1.84 -36.77
C GLN A 494 25.12 2.20 -37.01
N THR A 495 26.02 1.56 -36.27
CA THR A 495 27.46 1.93 -36.30
C THR A 495 28.33 0.90 -36.99
N GLY A 496 27.82 -0.31 -37.25
CA GLY A 496 28.58 -1.47 -37.78
C GLY A 496 29.61 -2.03 -36.80
N LYS A 497 29.62 -1.55 -35.55
CA LYS A 497 30.55 -1.99 -34.51
C LYS A 497 30.05 -3.26 -33.80
N LYS A 498 30.99 -4.08 -33.35
CA LYS A 498 30.65 -5.18 -32.43
C LYS A 498 30.21 -4.59 -31.09
N ALA A 499 29.14 -5.17 -30.54
CA ALA A 499 28.59 -4.79 -29.26
C ALA A 499 28.07 -6.02 -28.54
N VAL A 500 27.81 -5.92 -27.27
CA VAL A 500 27.13 -6.93 -26.47
C VAL A 500 25.84 -6.35 -25.91
N ARG A 501 24.76 -7.12 -25.97
CA ARG A 501 23.50 -6.74 -25.32
C ARG A 501 23.63 -6.87 -23.82
N GLU A 502 22.96 -5.98 -23.10
CA GLU A 502 22.75 -6.14 -21.66
C GLU A 502 22.01 -7.46 -21.40
N THR A 503 22.48 -8.21 -20.39
CA THR A 503 21.93 -9.54 -20.07
C THR A 503 21.06 -9.56 -18.83
N ASN A 504 21.03 -8.45 -18.07
CA ASN A 504 20.10 -8.28 -16.98
C ASN A 504 18.70 -7.92 -17.49
N THR A 505 17.69 -8.25 -16.69
CA THR A 505 16.30 -7.83 -16.92
C THR A 505 15.90 -6.76 -15.93
N MET A 506 14.80 -6.06 -16.21
CA MET A 506 14.18 -5.12 -15.31
C MET A 506 13.48 -5.86 -14.16
N PRO A 507 13.24 -5.21 -13.01
CA PRO A 507 12.44 -5.80 -11.94
C PRO A 507 10.97 -5.86 -12.36
N GLN A 508 10.21 -6.78 -11.76
CA GLN A 508 8.76 -6.91 -12.02
C GLN A 508 7.97 -5.59 -11.91
N TRP A 509 8.43 -4.67 -11.06
CA TRP A 509 7.81 -3.36 -10.86
C TRP A 509 7.91 -2.44 -12.09
N ALA A 510 8.80 -2.70 -13.02
CA ALA A 510 8.97 -1.86 -14.21
C ALA A 510 7.70 -1.83 -15.06
N GLY A 511 7.14 -2.99 -15.37
CA GLY A 511 5.89 -3.10 -16.11
C GLY A 511 4.72 -2.45 -15.38
N SER A 512 4.64 -2.59 -14.07
CA SER A 512 3.54 -2.02 -13.28
C SER A 512 3.66 -0.51 -13.02
N CYS A 513 4.80 0.13 -13.35
CA CYS A 513 4.96 1.57 -13.13
C CYS A 513 4.14 2.47 -14.07
N TRP A 514 3.57 1.95 -15.15
CA TRP A 514 2.91 2.75 -16.17
C TRP A 514 1.64 2.11 -16.79
N TYR A 515 1.23 0.93 -16.35
CA TYR A 515 0.12 0.14 -16.93
C TYR A 515 -1.21 0.90 -16.98
N TYR A 516 -1.45 1.79 -16.04
CA TYR A 516 -2.63 2.67 -16.02
C TYR A 516 -2.69 3.59 -17.24
N LEU A 517 -1.54 3.97 -17.82
CA LEU A 517 -1.49 4.71 -19.07
C LEU A 517 -1.79 3.81 -20.27
N ARG A 518 -1.28 2.56 -20.25
CA ARG A 518 -1.57 1.60 -21.33
C ARG A 518 -3.04 1.26 -21.41
N PHE A 519 -3.72 1.15 -20.30
CA PHE A 519 -5.17 0.93 -20.29
C PHE A 519 -5.98 2.05 -20.96
N CYS A 520 -5.44 3.25 -21.05
CA CYS A 520 -6.12 4.34 -21.78
C CYS A 520 -6.20 4.04 -23.29
N ASP A 521 -5.19 3.34 -23.85
CA ASP A 521 -5.09 3.06 -25.30
C ASP A 521 -4.30 1.75 -25.56
N PRO A 522 -4.83 0.59 -25.17
CA PRO A 522 -4.08 -0.66 -25.13
C PRO A 522 -3.72 -1.23 -26.50
N HIS A 523 -4.49 -0.90 -27.54
CA HIS A 523 -4.30 -1.41 -28.89
C HIS A 523 -3.38 -0.55 -29.76
N ASN A 524 -2.88 0.56 -29.24
CA ASN A 524 -1.99 1.44 -30.00
C ASN A 524 -0.64 0.77 -30.25
N SER A 525 -0.36 0.46 -31.51
CA SER A 525 0.92 -0.15 -31.94
C SER A 525 1.99 0.89 -32.28
N GLN A 526 1.61 2.16 -32.44
CA GLN A 526 2.50 3.25 -32.86
C GLN A 526 3.06 4.04 -31.70
N ALA A 527 2.35 4.09 -30.56
CA ALA A 527 2.73 4.80 -29.37
C ALA A 527 2.32 3.99 -28.12
N ALA A 528 2.93 4.30 -26.98
CA ALA A 528 2.58 3.69 -25.70
C ALA A 528 1.13 4.01 -25.33
N TRP A 529 0.65 5.19 -25.68
CA TRP A 529 -0.73 5.69 -25.64
C TRP A 529 -0.86 6.90 -26.57
N SER A 530 -2.07 7.24 -26.97
CA SER A 530 -2.36 8.49 -27.66
C SER A 530 -2.56 9.63 -26.64
N GLN A 531 -2.17 10.85 -27.03
CA GLN A 531 -2.38 12.02 -26.19
C GLN A 531 -3.87 12.31 -25.94
N GLU A 532 -4.73 11.98 -26.89
CA GLU A 532 -6.18 12.14 -26.74
C GLU A 532 -6.71 11.25 -25.64
N ALA A 533 -6.37 9.96 -25.65
CA ALA A 533 -6.83 9.00 -24.63
C ALA A 533 -6.24 9.32 -23.26
N GLU A 534 -4.96 9.73 -23.21
CA GLU A 534 -4.33 10.13 -21.96
C GLU A 534 -5.01 11.36 -21.37
N ARG A 535 -5.28 12.39 -22.17
CA ARG A 535 -5.93 13.61 -21.68
C ARG A 535 -7.38 13.40 -21.25
N TYR A 536 -8.08 12.47 -21.88
CA TYR A 536 -9.44 12.16 -21.50
C TYR A 536 -9.51 11.32 -20.22
N TRP A 537 -8.73 10.23 -20.13
CA TRP A 537 -8.84 9.29 -19.02
C TRP A 537 -8.04 9.67 -17.78
N MET A 538 -6.84 10.24 -17.94
CA MET A 538 -6.01 10.61 -16.81
C MET A 538 -6.49 11.87 -16.07
N PRO A 539 -6.22 12.01 -14.77
CA PRO A 539 -5.62 11.00 -13.89
C PRO A 539 -6.62 9.88 -13.52
N VAL A 540 -6.10 8.80 -12.93
CA VAL A 540 -6.96 7.78 -12.30
C VAL A 540 -7.71 8.43 -11.14
N ASP A 541 -9.06 8.39 -11.19
CA ASP A 541 -9.91 9.04 -10.18
C ASP A 541 -9.95 8.26 -8.87
N LEU A 542 -9.97 6.94 -8.94
CA LEU A 542 -9.96 6.04 -7.80
C LEU A 542 -9.06 4.84 -8.05
N TYR A 543 -8.12 4.62 -7.16
CA TYR A 543 -7.22 3.49 -7.16
C TYR A 543 -7.38 2.67 -5.89
N VAL A 544 -7.53 1.35 -6.02
CA VAL A 544 -7.74 0.44 -4.88
C VAL A 544 -6.68 -0.65 -4.88
N GLY A 545 -6.08 -0.88 -3.72
CA GLY A 545 -5.07 -1.94 -3.57
C GLY A 545 -4.45 -2.01 -2.19
N GLY A 546 -3.50 -2.94 -2.02
CA GLY A 546 -2.87 -3.26 -0.75
C GLY A 546 -1.98 -2.16 -0.19
N VAL A 547 -2.00 -1.97 1.11
CA VAL A 547 -1.16 -0.99 1.84
C VAL A 547 0.34 -1.30 1.71
N GLU A 548 0.69 -2.56 1.49
CA GLU A 548 2.08 -3.03 1.30
C GLU A 548 2.79 -2.37 0.12
N HIS A 549 2.02 -1.85 -0.84
CA HIS A 549 2.56 -1.17 -2.02
C HIS A 549 2.91 0.31 -1.80
N ALA A 550 2.68 0.85 -0.59
CA ALA A 550 2.90 2.27 -0.28
C ALA A 550 4.31 2.76 -0.65
N VAL A 551 5.34 1.99 -0.30
CA VAL A 551 6.76 2.32 -0.54
C VAL A 551 7.40 1.47 -1.64
N LEU A 552 6.60 0.68 -2.36
CA LEU A 552 6.97 -0.15 -3.50
C LEU A 552 6.34 0.44 -4.79
N HIS A 553 5.36 -0.27 -5.35
CA HIS A 553 4.69 0.09 -6.59
C HIS A 553 4.22 1.56 -6.63
N LEU A 554 3.55 2.05 -5.57
CA LEU A 554 3.01 3.43 -5.56
C LEU A 554 4.12 4.48 -5.65
N LEU A 555 5.24 4.28 -4.96
CA LEU A 555 6.37 5.20 -5.00
C LEU A 555 7.05 5.19 -6.37
N TYR A 556 7.26 4.00 -6.94
CA TYR A 556 7.91 3.85 -8.25
C TYR A 556 7.03 4.34 -9.39
N ALA A 557 5.73 4.07 -9.37
CA ALA A 557 4.78 4.56 -10.36
C ALA A 557 4.70 6.10 -10.34
N ARG A 558 4.68 6.74 -9.16
CA ARG A 558 4.74 8.19 -9.03
C ARG A 558 6.04 8.77 -9.59
N PHE A 559 7.17 8.11 -9.32
CA PHE A 559 8.47 8.53 -9.88
C PHE A 559 8.46 8.48 -11.42
N TRP A 560 8.08 7.35 -12.02
CA TRP A 560 8.00 7.20 -13.47
C TRP A 560 7.05 8.23 -14.09
N HIS A 561 5.88 8.41 -13.50
CA HIS A 561 4.89 9.38 -13.95
C HIS A 561 5.44 10.80 -13.95
N LYS A 562 6.18 11.20 -12.92
CA LYS A 562 6.84 12.52 -12.87
C LYS A 562 7.90 12.70 -13.95
N VAL A 563 8.63 11.66 -14.28
CA VAL A 563 9.59 11.69 -15.41
C VAL A 563 8.83 11.85 -16.73
N LEU A 564 7.75 11.11 -16.94
CA LEU A 564 6.89 11.24 -18.12
C LEU A 564 6.25 12.64 -18.21
N TYR A 565 5.86 13.22 -17.07
CA TYR A 565 5.36 14.59 -16.99
C TYR A 565 6.42 15.61 -17.41
N ASP A 566 7.65 15.48 -16.94
CA ASP A 566 8.75 16.35 -17.33
C ASP A 566 9.14 16.20 -18.82
N LEU A 567 8.90 15.03 -19.38
CA LEU A 567 9.03 14.76 -20.82
C LEU A 567 7.83 15.26 -21.63
N LYS A 568 6.78 15.80 -20.98
CA LYS A 568 5.51 16.24 -21.59
C LYS A 568 4.76 15.11 -22.33
N LEU A 569 4.92 13.89 -21.86
CA LEU A 569 4.26 12.71 -22.40
C LEU A 569 2.91 12.46 -21.71
N VAL A 570 2.73 13.01 -20.51
CA VAL A 570 1.49 13.03 -19.74
C VAL A 570 1.18 14.46 -19.26
N HIS A 571 -0.11 14.76 -19.02
CA HIS A 571 -0.53 16.12 -18.66
C HIS A 571 -0.72 16.33 -17.14
N THR A 572 -0.72 15.27 -16.36
CA THR A 572 -0.91 15.34 -14.90
C THR A 572 0.39 15.09 -14.14
N PRO A 573 0.64 15.78 -13.00
CA PRO A 573 1.85 15.57 -12.21
C PRO A 573 1.80 14.30 -11.34
N GLU A 574 0.61 13.73 -11.12
CA GLU A 574 0.36 12.54 -10.32
C GLU A 574 -0.58 11.56 -11.06
N PRO A 575 -0.34 10.25 -10.94
CA PRO A 575 -1.14 9.26 -11.65
C PRO A 575 -2.47 8.93 -10.97
N PHE A 576 -2.52 8.91 -9.62
CA PHE A 576 -3.62 8.39 -8.81
C PHE A 576 -4.12 9.43 -7.82
N MET A 577 -5.30 10.01 -8.07
CA MET A 577 -5.79 11.11 -7.23
C MET A 577 -6.34 10.61 -5.89
N ARG A 578 -7.20 9.62 -5.92
CA ARG A 578 -7.81 9.04 -4.73
C ARG A 578 -7.37 7.60 -4.54
N LEU A 579 -6.89 7.27 -3.35
CA LEU A 579 -6.48 5.90 -3.02
C LEU A 579 -7.32 5.38 -1.86
N ARG A 580 -7.73 4.12 -1.97
CA ARG A 580 -8.37 3.39 -0.86
C ARG A 580 -7.72 2.02 -0.73
N ASN A 581 -7.51 1.59 0.51
CA ASN A 581 -6.96 0.28 0.78
C ASN A 581 -8.06 -0.62 1.33
N GLN A 582 -8.16 -1.83 0.80
CA GLN A 582 -8.94 -2.88 1.42
C GLN A 582 -8.19 -3.45 2.63
N GLY A 583 -8.96 -3.81 3.67
CA GLY A 583 -8.43 -4.56 4.79
C GLY A 583 -8.04 -5.99 4.38
N LEU A 584 -7.10 -6.56 5.10
CA LEU A 584 -6.69 -7.95 4.89
C LEU A 584 -7.82 -8.90 5.27
N VAL A 585 -8.02 -9.95 4.46
CA VAL A 585 -8.84 -11.08 4.84
C VAL A 585 -7.92 -12.16 5.41
N THR A 586 -8.18 -12.50 6.67
CA THR A 586 -7.43 -13.51 7.41
C THR A 586 -8.27 -14.77 7.56
N ALA A 587 -7.60 -15.91 7.73
CA ALA A 587 -8.26 -17.18 8.00
C ALA A 587 -7.45 -17.97 9.02
N ARG A 588 -8.11 -18.97 9.63
CA ARG A 588 -7.42 -19.91 10.50
C ARG A 588 -6.39 -20.69 9.70
N SER A 589 -5.19 -20.82 10.25
CA SER A 589 -4.13 -21.68 9.79
C SER A 589 -3.78 -22.70 10.88
N TYR A 590 -3.38 -23.87 10.47
CA TYR A 590 -3.09 -25.01 11.36
C TYR A 590 -1.65 -25.41 11.18
N LYS A 591 -0.82 -25.07 12.18
CA LYS A 591 0.63 -25.28 12.12
C LYS A 591 1.05 -26.45 13.01
N ARG A 592 1.93 -27.33 12.50
CA ARG A 592 2.56 -28.38 13.30
C ARG A 592 3.55 -27.77 14.29
N PRO A 593 3.69 -28.30 15.51
CA PRO A 593 4.71 -27.84 16.48
C PRO A 593 6.14 -27.88 15.91
N GLY A 594 6.44 -28.88 15.07
CA GLY A 594 7.75 -29.02 14.39
C GLY A 594 7.93 -28.16 13.13
N GLY A 595 6.95 -27.34 12.77
CA GLY A 595 6.93 -26.54 11.54
C GLY A 595 6.09 -27.16 10.42
N GLY A 596 5.73 -26.36 9.41
CA GLY A 596 4.82 -26.75 8.33
C GLY A 596 3.35 -26.59 8.69
N TYR A 597 2.51 -26.43 7.68
CA TYR A 597 1.06 -26.20 7.80
C TYR A 597 0.28 -27.46 7.38
N VAL A 598 -0.95 -27.56 7.88
CA VAL A 598 -1.91 -28.64 7.57
C VAL A 598 -3.13 -27.98 6.94
N ALA A 599 -3.63 -28.56 5.86
CA ALA A 599 -4.83 -28.06 5.18
C ALA A 599 -6.08 -28.22 6.07
N PRO A 600 -7.04 -27.27 6.03
CA PRO A 600 -8.23 -27.31 6.90
C PRO A 600 -9.06 -28.61 6.80
N ASP A 601 -9.14 -29.22 5.61
CA ASP A 601 -9.83 -30.49 5.34
C ASP A 601 -9.13 -31.73 5.94
N GLU A 602 -7.90 -31.59 6.41
CA GLU A 602 -7.13 -32.59 7.13
C GLU A 602 -7.14 -32.41 8.66
N VAL A 603 -7.92 -31.44 9.16
CA VAL A 603 -7.98 -31.08 10.56
C VAL A 603 -9.29 -31.57 11.19
N THR A 604 -9.20 -32.07 12.40
CA THR A 604 -10.35 -32.40 13.24
C THR A 604 -10.30 -31.57 14.53
N GLU A 605 -11.35 -30.80 14.80
CA GLU A 605 -11.47 -30.04 16.05
C GLU A 605 -12.19 -30.88 17.10
N ARG A 606 -11.61 -31.00 18.31
CA ARG A 606 -12.18 -31.66 19.47
C ARG A 606 -11.92 -30.84 20.73
N GLU A 607 -12.94 -30.56 21.51
CA GLU A 607 -12.83 -29.82 22.77
C GLU A 607 -12.08 -28.48 22.65
N GLY A 608 -12.28 -27.78 21.53
CA GLY A 608 -11.62 -26.48 21.25
C GLY A 608 -10.14 -26.57 20.82
N ARG A 609 -9.63 -27.78 20.57
CA ARG A 609 -8.29 -28.04 20.07
C ARG A 609 -8.34 -28.64 18.67
N ALA A 610 -7.34 -28.33 17.85
CA ALA A 610 -7.23 -28.85 16.51
C ALA A 610 -6.21 -29.98 16.43
N PHE A 611 -6.54 -31.03 15.70
CA PHE A 611 -5.68 -32.22 15.50
C PHE A 611 -5.57 -32.55 14.01
N SER A 612 -4.39 -32.97 13.57
CA SER A 612 -4.20 -33.53 12.24
C SER A 612 -4.87 -34.90 12.13
N ARG A 613 -5.06 -35.41 10.91
CA ARG A 613 -5.55 -36.81 10.70
C ARG A 613 -4.70 -37.85 11.42
N ALA A 614 -3.41 -37.57 11.64
CA ALA A 614 -2.50 -38.44 12.37
C ALA A 614 -2.62 -38.30 13.91
N GLY A 615 -3.52 -37.44 14.41
CA GLY A 615 -3.74 -37.23 15.85
C GLY A 615 -2.73 -36.25 16.51
N GLU A 616 -1.90 -35.57 15.76
CA GLU A 616 -0.98 -34.55 16.25
C GLU A 616 -1.75 -33.27 16.60
N GLU A 617 -1.56 -32.71 17.80
CA GLU A 617 -2.16 -31.41 18.17
C GLU A 617 -1.52 -30.27 17.39
N LEU A 618 -2.33 -29.42 16.81
CA LEU A 618 -1.92 -28.32 15.93
C LEU A 618 -2.06 -26.96 16.63
N ILE A 619 -1.15 -26.05 16.32
CA ILE A 619 -1.21 -24.66 16.75
C ILE A 619 -2.16 -23.92 15.79
N VAL A 620 -3.25 -23.39 16.32
CA VAL A 620 -4.22 -22.60 15.56
C VAL A 620 -3.83 -21.13 15.60
N GLN A 621 -3.71 -20.50 14.43
CA GLN A 621 -3.40 -19.08 14.29
C GLN A 621 -4.38 -18.45 13.30
N THR A 622 -4.68 -17.15 13.47
CA THR A 622 -5.41 -16.37 12.48
C THR A 622 -4.40 -15.51 11.73
N GLU A 623 -4.27 -15.75 10.44
CA GLU A 623 -3.21 -15.15 9.64
C GLU A 623 -3.74 -14.75 8.24
N LYS A 624 -3.02 -13.82 7.56
CA LYS A 624 -3.28 -13.50 6.15
C LYS A 624 -3.35 -14.78 5.33
N MET A 625 -4.38 -14.90 4.50
CA MET A 625 -4.51 -16.02 3.57
C MET A 625 -3.32 -16.10 2.63
N SER A 626 -2.74 -17.30 2.52
CA SER A 626 -1.69 -17.58 1.56
C SER A 626 -1.62 -19.06 1.22
N LYS A 627 -1.12 -19.37 0.02
CA LYS A 627 -0.92 -20.76 -0.42
C LYS A 627 0.08 -21.52 0.43
N SER A 628 1.12 -20.85 0.92
CA SER A 628 2.15 -21.46 1.77
C SER A 628 1.63 -21.83 3.17
N LYS A 629 0.56 -21.18 3.64
CA LYS A 629 -0.08 -21.46 4.92
C LYS A 629 -1.28 -22.42 4.81
N LEU A 630 -1.63 -22.82 3.59
CA LEU A 630 -2.74 -23.71 3.26
C LEU A 630 -4.10 -23.26 3.82
N ASN A 631 -4.27 -21.94 4.03
CA ASN A 631 -5.49 -21.34 4.61
C ASN A 631 -6.27 -20.48 3.60
N GLY A 632 -5.94 -20.56 2.32
CA GLY A 632 -6.66 -19.85 1.27
C GLY A 632 -7.96 -20.54 0.90
N VAL A 633 -9.06 -19.78 0.84
CA VAL A 633 -10.37 -20.25 0.39
C VAL A 633 -10.54 -19.89 -1.08
N SER A 634 -10.92 -20.87 -1.90
CA SER A 634 -11.12 -20.68 -3.34
C SER A 634 -12.44 -19.95 -3.62
N PRO A 635 -12.46 -18.89 -4.45
CA PRO A 635 -13.72 -18.29 -4.88
C PRO A 635 -14.57 -19.26 -5.72
N ASP A 636 -13.97 -20.19 -6.47
CA ASP A 636 -14.69 -21.19 -7.27
C ASP A 636 -15.58 -22.09 -6.38
N GLU A 637 -15.10 -22.51 -5.22
CA GLU A 637 -15.86 -23.31 -4.26
C GLU A 637 -17.05 -22.51 -3.72
N MET A 638 -16.81 -21.26 -3.34
CA MET A 638 -17.85 -20.38 -2.81
C MET A 638 -18.92 -20.06 -3.84
N ILE A 639 -18.52 -19.81 -5.09
CA ILE A 639 -19.46 -19.57 -6.21
C ILE A 639 -20.29 -20.82 -6.50
N HIS A 640 -19.67 -21.99 -6.49
CA HIS A 640 -20.38 -23.25 -6.71
C HIS A 640 -21.43 -23.51 -5.63
N GLU A 641 -21.10 -23.25 -4.36
CA GLU A 641 -21.99 -23.54 -3.23
C GLU A 641 -23.06 -22.45 -3.04
N PHE A 642 -22.66 -21.18 -3.08
CA PHE A 642 -23.54 -20.05 -2.68
C PHE A 642 -23.95 -19.15 -3.82
N GLY A 643 -23.19 -19.11 -4.91
CA GLY A 643 -23.31 -18.16 -6.02
C GLY A 643 -22.40 -16.95 -5.87
N ALA A 644 -22.06 -16.33 -7.01
CA ALA A 644 -21.16 -15.17 -7.08
C ALA A 644 -21.73 -13.95 -6.36
N ASP A 645 -23.04 -13.67 -6.53
CA ASP A 645 -23.67 -12.53 -5.85
C ASP A 645 -23.66 -12.67 -4.32
N ALA A 646 -23.80 -13.88 -3.80
CA ALA A 646 -23.73 -14.13 -2.36
C ALA A 646 -22.30 -13.94 -1.82
N LEU A 647 -21.29 -14.39 -2.57
CA LEU A 647 -19.90 -14.17 -2.23
C LEU A 647 -19.56 -12.68 -2.23
N ARG A 648 -19.91 -11.94 -3.28
CA ARG A 648 -19.70 -10.49 -3.38
C ARG A 648 -20.31 -9.72 -2.20
N LEU A 649 -21.56 -10.02 -1.86
CA LEU A 649 -22.22 -9.43 -0.69
C LEU A 649 -21.49 -9.74 0.61
N TYR A 650 -21.08 -10.99 0.79
CA TYR A 650 -20.41 -11.40 2.04
C TYR A 650 -19.05 -10.71 2.21
N GLU A 651 -18.27 -10.60 1.13
CA GLU A 651 -16.99 -9.86 1.13
C GLU A 651 -17.15 -8.43 1.65
N MET A 652 -18.24 -7.79 1.29
CA MET A 652 -18.54 -6.41 1.70
C MET A 652 -19.25 -6.32 3.04
N PHE A 653 -19.96 -7.36 3.46
CA PHE A 653 -20.75 -7.36 4.70
C PHE A 653 -19.95 -7.75 5.94
N MET A 654 -18.83 -8.47 5.81
CA MET A 654 -18.00 -8.93 6.93
C MET A 654 -17.54 -7.81 7.88
N GLY A 655 -17.45 -6.56 7.41
CA GLY A 655 -17.00 -5.41 8.20
C GLY A 655 -16.61 -4.21 7.34
N PRO A 656 -16.10 -3.14 7.94
CA PRO A 656 -15.64 -1.97 7.21
C PRO A 656 -14.59 -2.34 6.15
N PHE A 657 -14.64 -1.66 5.00
CA PHE A 657 -13.82 -2.02 3.84
C PHE A 657 -12.31 -1.99 4.11
N ASP A 658 -11.86 -1.03 4.90
CA ASP A 658 -10.46 -0.75 5.22
C ASP A 658 -9.91 -1.53 6.44
N ARG A 659 -10.75 -2.36 7.09
CA ARG A 659 -10.35 -3.11 8.29
C ARG A 659 -10.06 -4.56 7.97
N GLU A 660 -9.16 -5.14 8.77
CA GLU A 660 -8.91 -6.59 8.76
C GLU A 660 -10.17 -7.37 9.14
N LYS A 661 -10.42 -8.48 8.43
CA LYS A 661 -11.61 -9.31 8.58
C LYS A 661 -11.22 -10.78 8.64
N VAL A 662 -11.89 -11.52 9.52
CA VAL A 662 -11.71 -12.97 9.62
C VAL A 662 -12.77 -13.68 8.78
N TRP A 663 -12.33 -14.52 7.87
CA TRP A 663 -13.24 -15.29 6.99
C TRP A 663 -14.03 -16.34 7.76
N SER A 664 -15.31 -16.47 7.42
CA SER A 664 -16.21 -17.54 7.89
C SER A 664 -17.09 -18.01 6.75
N THR A 665 -16.86 -19.21 6.23
CA THR A 665 -17.63 -19.79 5.13
C THR A 665 -19.12 -19.94 5.46
N ASP A 666 -19.45 -20.34 6.68
CA ASP A 666 -20.84 -20.54 7.11
C ASP A 666 -21.68 -19.25 7.02
N ALA A 667 -21.05 -18.10 7.23
CA ALA A 667 -21.74 -16.81 7.21
C ALA A 667 -22.19 -16.38 5.80
N VAL A 668 -21.61 -16.92 4.73
CA VAL A 668 -22.00 -16.66 3.33
C VAL A 668 -23.45 -17.07 3.09
N SER A 669 -23.92 -18.13 3.77
CA SER A 669 -25.29 -18.62 3.69
C SER A 669 -26.34 -17.56 4.07
N GLY A 670 -25.99 -16.62 4.95
CA GLY A 670 -26.84 -15.51 5.36
C GLY A 670 -27.11 -14.55 4.21
N CYS A 671 -26.10 -14.22 3.42
CA CYS A 671 -26.21 -13.38 2.23
C CYS A 671 -27.05 -14.07 1.16
N ARG A 672 -26.88 -15.39 0.99
CA ARG A 672 -27.69 -16.16 0.06
C ARG A 672 -29.20 -16.12 0.44
N ARG A 673 -29.54 -16.26 1.73
CA ARG A 673 -30.93 -16.15 2.21
C ARG A 673 -31.50 -14.75 1.99
N PHE A 674 -30.70 -13.70 2.21
CA PHE A 674 -31.12 -12.33 1.94
C PHE A 674 -31.47 -12.14 0.45
N LEU A 675 -30.61 -12.59 -0.47
CA LEU A 675 -30.88 -12.52 -1.91
C LEU A 675 -32.13 -13.29 -2.32
N SER A 676 -32.36 -14.48 -1.75
CA SER A 676 -33.56 -15.25 -2.02
C SER A 676 -34.85 -14.49 -1.63
N ARG A 677 -34.82 -13.82 -0.46
CA ARG A 677 -35.98 -13.01 0.00
C ARG A 677 -36.18 -11.76 -0.88
N PHE A 678 -35.09 -11.18 -1.37
CA PHE A 678 -35.14 -10.03 -2.27
C PHE A 678 -35.76 -10.44 -3.62
N PHE A 679 -35.38 -11.60 -4.14
CA PHE A 679 -35.95 -12.17 -5.35
C PHE A 679 -37.44 -12.49 -5.20
N GLU A 680 -37.86 -13.04 -4.07
CA GLU A 680 -39.26 -13.29 -3.74
C GLU A 680 -40.09 -11.99 -3.75
N MET A 681 -39.54 -10.88 -3.25
CA MET A 681 -40.18 -9.56 -3.30
C MET A 681 -40.45 -9.12 -4.74
N ALA A 682 -39.41 -9.19 -5.59
CA ALA A 682 -39.46 -8.72 -6.98
C ALA A 682 -40.28 -9.63 -7.90
N THR A 683 -40.57 -10.86 -7.47
CA THR A 683 -41.41 -11.82 -8.25
C THR A 683 -42.76 -12.10 -7.58
N SER A 684 -43.18 -11.26 -6.64
CA SER A 684 -44.36 -11.44 -5.83
C SER A 684 -45.64 -11.04 -6.59
N GLU A 685 -46.73 -11.75 -6.32
CA GLU A 685 -48.08 -11.37 -6.77
C GLU A 685 -48.59 -10.08 -6.07
N LYS A 686 -47.89 -9.59 -5.04
CA LYS A 686 -48.21 -8.32 -4.36
C LYS A 686 -47.75 -7.07 -5.13
N LEU A 687 -47.09 -7.23 -6.28
CA LEU A 687 -46.63 -6.12 -7.10
C LEU A 687 -47.83 -5.33 -7.64
N VAL A 688 -47.77 -4.00 -7.48
CA VAL A 688 -48.84 -3.07 -7.94
C VAL A 688 -48.22 -1.82 -8.57
N HIS A 689 -48.91 -1.20 -9.52
CA HIS A 689 -48.44 0.05 -10.14
C HIS A 689 -48.85 1.30 -9.34
N LYS A 690 -49.63 1.14 -8.27
CA LYS A 690 -50.08 2.25 -7.45
C LYS A 690 -49.09 2.48 -6.31
N ASP A 691 -48.66 3.70 -6.15
CA ASP A 691 -47.78 4.11 -5.08
C ASP A 691 -48.46 4.07 -3.70
N ASP A 692 -47.68 3.78 -2.68
CA ASP A 692 -48.07 3.75 -1.27
C ASP A 692 -47.12 4.66 -0.48
N PRO A 693 -47.65 5.63 0.32
CA PRO A 693 -46.82 6.59 1.06
C PRO A 693 -45.84 5.94 2.06
N VAL A 694 -46.25 4.82 2.68
CA VAL A 694 -45.38 4.12 3.64
C VAL A 694 -44.23 3.44 2.90
N ALA A 695 -44.53 2.76 1.78
CA ALA A 695 -43.54 2.13 0.92
C ALA A 695 -42.56 3.17 0.34
N LEU A 696 -43.05 4.31 -0.14
CA LEU A 696 -42.21 5.41 -0.63
C LEU A 696 -41.29 5.97 0.47
N LYS A 697 -41.80 6.17 1.68
CA LYS A 697 -40.99 6.65 2.81
C LYS A 697 -39.87 5.70 3.12
N LEU A 698 -40.09 4.39 3.22
CA LEU A 698 -39.10 3.36 3.45
C LEU A 698 -38.05 3.37 2.32
N THR A 699 -38.49 3.48 1.07
CA THR A 699 -37.64 3.40 -0.11
C THR A 699 -36.74 4.62 -0.26
N HIS A 700 -37.24 5.84 -0.01
CA HIS A 700 -36.43 7.05 -0.08
C HIS A 700 -35.39 7.13 1.07
N ARG A 701 -35.72 6.60 2.24
CA ARG A 701 -34.72 6.42 3.32
C ARG A 701 -33.64 5.43 2.96
N LEU A 702 -34.02 4.30 2.34
CA LEU A 702 -33.04 3.35 1.81
C LEU A 702 -32.14 4.00 0.77
N LEU A 703 -32.73 4.74 -0.19
CA LEU A 703 -32.02 5.42 -1.27
C LEU A 703 -30.97 6.38 -0.71
N GLU A 704 -31.36 7.24 0.24
CA GLU A 704 -30.43 8.19 0.90
C GLU A 704 -29.30 7.46 1.60
N ALA A 705 -29.61 6.46 2.43
CA ALA A 705 -28.64 5.75 3.23
C ALA A 705 -27.64 4.95 2.37
N VAL A 706 -28.14 4.19 1.38
CA VAL A 706 -27.28 3.35 0.53
C VAL A 706 -26.41 4.20 -0.38
N VAL A 707 -26.93 5.29 -0.95
CA VAL A 707 -26.11 6.20 -1.78
C VAL A 707 -24.98 6.81 -0.95
N ARG A 708 -25.26 7.40 0.19
CA ARG A 708 -24.29 7.99 1.11
C ARG A 708 -23.22 6.97 1.52
N ASP A 709 -23.64 5.77 1.93
CA ASP A 709 -22.74 4.75 2.45
C ASP A 709 -21.88 4.15 1.33
N THR A 710 -22.41 4.01 0.10
CA THR A 710 -21.63 3.55 -1.07
C THR A 710 -20.56 4.58 -1.44
N GLU A 711 -20.89 5.86 -1.48
CA GLU A 711 -19.92 6.94 -1.78
C GLU A 711 -18.79 7.02 -0.75
N SER A 712 -19.07 6.68 0.50
CA SER A 712 -18.10 6.69 1.60
C SER A 712 -17.44 5.34 1.87
N PHE A 713 -17.60 4.34 1.00
CA PHE A 713 -17.04 2.99 1.17
C PHE A 713 -17.52 2.26 2.44
N GLN A 714 -18.69 2.64 2.95
CA GLN A 714 -19.35 1.95 4.06
C GLN A 714 -20.27 0.84 3.53
N PHE A 715 -19.70 -0.09 2.75
CA PHE A 715 -20.47 -1.12 2.05
C PHE A 715 -21.24 -2.04 3.01
N ASN A 716 -20.65 -2.34 4.17
CA ASN A 716 -21.30 -3.17 5.18
C ASN A 716 -22.57 -2.53 5.74
N THR A 717 -22.59 -1.23 5.97
CA THR A 717 -23.78 -0.51 6.44
C THR A 717 -24.80 -0.34 5.34
N ALA A 718 -24.39 -0.08 4.09
CA ALA A 718 -25.29 -0.08 2.95
C ALA A 718 -26.04 -1.40 2.80
N ILE A 719 -25.35 -2.54 2.95
CA ILE A 719 -25.97 -3.88 2.93
C ILE A 719 -26.92 -4.06 4.13
N ALA A 720 -26.52 -3.60 5.32
CA ALA A 720 -27.39 -3.65 6.49
C ALA A 720 -28.69 -2.86 6.27
N HIS A 721 -28.61 -1.65 5.71
CA HIS A 721 -29.81 -0.86 5.36
C HIS A 721 -30.71 -1.57 4.34
N MET A 722 -30.15 -2.28 3.36
CA MET A 722 -30.93 -3.10 2.43
C MET A 722 -31.63 -4.27 3.16
N MET A 723 -30.98 -4.89 4.14
CA MET A 723 -31.56 -5.96 4.96
C MET A 723 -32.69 -5.44 5.87
N GLU A 724 -32.51 -4.29 6.50
CA GLU A 724 -33.50 -3.61 7.33
C GLU A 724 -34.72 -3.19 6.51
N TYR A 725 -34.48 -2.60 5.32
CA TYR A 725 -35.51 -2.26 4.38
C TYR A 725 -36.37 -3.49 4.01
N LEU A 726 -35.73 -4.59 3.64
CA LEU A 726 -36.44 -5.80 3.27
C LEU A 726 -37.32 -6.34 4.41
N ASN A 727 -36.84 -6.25 5.66
CA ASN A 727 -37.60 -6.64 6.84
C ASN A 727 -38.84 -5.75 7.08
N ALA A 728 -38.73 -4.45 6.80
CA ALA A 728 -39.82 -3.50 6.95
C ALA A 728 -40.80 -3.52 5.76
N PHE A 729 -40.28 -3.80 4.56
CA PHE A 729 -41.07 -3.74 3.31
C PHE A 729 -41.90 -5.01 3.07
N LEU A 730 -41.38 -6.21 3.33
CA LEU A 730 -42.05 -7.47 3.06
C LEU A 730 -43.39 -7.68 3.80
N PRO A 731 -43.62 -7.14 5.02
CA PRO A 731 -44.92 -7.21 5.70
C PRO A 731 -46.02 -6.38 5.04
N LEU A 732 -45.66 -5.43 4.16
CA LEU A 732 -46.63 -4.56 3.50
C LEU A 732 -47.64 -5.39 2.68
N PRO A 733 -48.91 -4.92 2.58
CA PRO A 733 -49.95 -5.64 1.82
C PRO A 733 -49.69 -5.65 0.31
N HIS A 734 -49.05 -4.59 -0.21
CA HIS A 734 -48.73 -4.41 -1.62
C HIS A 734 -47.34 -3.89 -1.79
N TYR A 735 -46.71 -4.16 -2.95
CA TYR A 735 -45.38 -3.74 -3.29
C TYR A 735 -45.44 -2.82 -4.52
N PRO A 736 -45.32 -1.50 -4.37
CA PRO A 736 -45.28 -0.58 -5.52
C PRO A 736 -44.05 -0.91 -6.40
N VAL A 737 -44.28 -1.10 -7.70
CA VAL A 737 -43.20 -1.40 -8.66
C VAL A 737 -42.16 -0.28 -8.69
N SER A 738 -42.57 0.99 -8.50
CA SER A 738 -41.65 2.12 -8.35
C SER A 738 -40.65 1.94 -7.22
N CYS A 739 -41.12 1.47 -6.05
CA CYS A 739 -40.26 1.20 -4.88
C CYS A 739 -39.35 -0.01 -5.13
N VAL A 740 -39.87 -1.08 -5.70
CA VAL A 740 -39.10 -2.30 -6.02
C VAL A 740 -38.00 -1.99 -7.04
N ARG A 741 -38.27 -1.16 -8.06
CA ARG A 741 -37.29 -0.70 -9.05
C ARG A 741 -36.12 0.00 -8.37
N ILE A 742 -36.38 0.96 -7.49
CA ILE A 742 -35.33 1.68 -6.76
C ILE A 742 -34.47 0.70 -5.89
N ALA A 743 -35.16 -0.22 -5.21
CA ALA A 743 -34.43 -1.21 -4.38
C ALA A 743 -33.54 -2.12 -5.23
N ILE A 744 -33.98 -2.54 -6.43
CA ILE A 744 -33.16 -3.33 -7.36
C ILE A 744 -31.97 -2.50 -7.87
N GLN A 745 -32.17 -1.22 -8.21
CA GLN A 745 -31.10 -0.32 -8.65
C GLN A 745 -30.01 -0.17 -7.56
N LEU A 746 -30.42 -0.08 -6.29
CA LEU A 746 -29.49 0.01 -5.16
C LEU A 746 -28.76 -1.31 -4.87
N LEU A 747 -29.40 -2.45 -5.12
CA LEU A 747 -28.77 -3.76 -4.99
C LEU A 747 -27.81 -4.07 -6.13
N TYR A 748 -28.02 -3.52 -7.33
CA TYR A 748 -27.29 -3.85 -8.55
C TYR A 748 -25.76 -3.75 -8.42
N PRO A 749 -25.17 -2.72 -7.81
CA PRO A 749 -23.72 -2.69 -7.64
C PRO A 749 -23.17 -3.86 -6.81
N TYR A 750 -23.94 -4.33 -5.84
CA TYR A 750 -23.54 -5.35 -4.88
C TYR A 750 -23.76 -6.78 -5.37
N ALA A 751 -24.92 -7.02 -6.01
CA ALA A 751 -25.35 -8.33 -6.50
C ALA A 751 -25.94 -8.19 -7.92
N PRO A 752 -25.07 -8.01 -8.93
CA PRO A 752 -25.50 -7.59 -10.25
C PRO A 752 -26.31 -8.64 -11.02
N HIS A 753 -26.01 -9.92 -10.87
CA HIS A 753 -26.69 -10.95 -11.67
C HIS A 753 -28.17 -11.09 -11.26
N ILE A 754 -28.44 -11.19 -9.97
CA ILE A 754 -29.80 -11.28 -9.46
C ILE A 754 -30.58 -9.99 -9.71
N ALA A 755 -29.91 -8.84 -9.63
CA ALA A 755 -30.53 -7.54 -9.90
C ALA A 755 -31.01 -7.42 -11.36
N GLU A 756 -30.18 -7.80 -12.33
CA GLU A 756 -30.57 -7.84 -13.75
C GLU A 756 -31.74 -8.80 -13.98
N GLU A 757 -31.72 -9.98 -13.37
CA GLU A 757 -32.82 -10.94 -13.50
C GLU A 757 -34.13 -10.38 -12.93
N MET A 758 -34.08 -9.71 -11.81
CA MET A 758 -35.28 -9.07 -11.24
C MET A 758 -35.73 -7.89 -12.08
N TRP A 759 -34.81 -7.11 -12.62
CA TRP A 759 -35.11 -5.97 -13.49
C TRP A 759 -35.85 -6.40 -14.78
N GLU A 760 -35.37 -7.48 -15.37
CA GLU A 760 -36.10 -8.10 -16.53
C GLU A 760 -37.48 -8.58 -16.14
N LYS A 761 -37.63 -9.25 -15.00
CA LYS A 761 -38.91 -9.80 -14.54
C LYS A 761 -39.96 -8.76 -14.19
N ILE A 762 -39.58 -7.59 -13.69
CA ILE A 762 -40.52 -6.49 -13.45
C ILE A 762 -40.84 -5.68 -14.72
N GLY A 763 -40.31 -6.08 -15.88
CA GLY A 763 -40.60 -5.47 -17.19
C GLY A 763 -40.03 -4.06 -17.35
N SER A 764 -38.86 -3.75 -16.79
CA SER A 764 -38.26 -2.44 -16.95
C SER A 764 -37.64 -2.26 -18.33
N PRO A 765 -37.89 -1.13 -19.02
CA PRO A 765 -37.50 -0.95 -20.43
C PRO A 765 -36.03 -0.56 -20.62
N GLU A 766 -35.42 0.01 -19.58
CA GLU A 766 -34.05 0.55 -19.63
C GLU A 766 -33.02 -0.52 -19.23
N ARG A 767 -31.75 -0.33 -19.63
CA ARG A 767 -30.64 -1.14 -19.12
C ARG A 767 -30.36 -0.78 -17.67
N LEU A 768 -30.34 -1.75 -16.77
CA LEU A 768 -30.10 -1.52 -15.34
C LEU A 768 -28.76 -0.85 -15.10
N ALA A 769 -27.72 -1.23 -15.85
CA ALA A 769 -26.36 -0.69 -15.72
C ALA A 769 -26.28 0.84 -15.89
N THR A 770 -27.18 1.43 -16.66
CA THR A 770 -27.22 2.88 -16.96
C THR A 770 -28.53 3.54 -16.52
N ALA A 771 -29.42 2.80 -15.86
CA ALA A 771 -30.66 3.34 -15.33
C ALA A 771 -30.35 4.32 -14.18
N PRO A 772 -30.65 5.62 -14.33
CA PRO A 772 -30.31 6.61 -13.36
C PRO A 772 -31.05 6.40 -12.04
N LEU A 773 -30.34 6.55 -10.93
CA LEU A 773 -30.98 6.58 -9.63
C LEU A 773 -31.87 7.83 -9.51
N PRO A 774 -33.10 7.70 -9.01
CA PRO A 774 -33.96 8.86 -8.82
C PRO A 774 -33.38 9.77 -7.72
N PRO A 775 -33.67 11.06 -7.73
CA PRO A 775 -33.30 11.96 -6.64
C PRO A 775 -34.07 11.58 -5.37
N VAL A 776 -33.41 11.74 -4.24
CA VAL A 776 -34.04 11.60 -2.93
C VAL A 776 -35.08 12.71 -2.75
N ASN A 777 -36.31 12.36 -2.40
CA ASN A 777 -37.31 13.34 -2.02
C ASN A 777 -37.24 13.64 -0.52
N PRO A 778 -36.85 14.88 -0.12
CA PRO A 778 -36.67 15.23 1.28
C PRO A 778 -37.91 15.09 2.16
N ALA A 779 -39.11 15.20 1.55
CA ALA A 779 -40.39 15.06 2.26
C ALA A 779 -40.54 13.66 2.90
N TYR A 780 -39.92 12.62 2.29
CA TYR A 780 -39.98 11.27 2.83
C TYR A 780 -38.87 10.99 3.89
N LEU A 781 -37.94 11.92 4.12
CA LEU A 781 -36.93 11.78 5.15
C LEU A 781 -37.36 12.38 6.48
N VAL A 782 -38.38 13.24 6.48
CA VAL A 782 -38.88 13.87 7.68
C VAL A 782 -39.67 12.86 8.52
N ASP A 783 -39.25 12.69 9.76
CA ASP A 783 -40.03 11.97 10.75
C ASP A 783 -41.03 12.94 11.40
N GLU A 784 -42.29 12.68 11.18
CA GLU A 784 -43.40 13.40 11.85
C GLU A 784 -43.52 12.95 13.30
N THR A 785 -42.99 11.79 13.66
CA THR A 785 -43.02 11.24 14.99
C THR A 785 -41.60 11.09 15.57
N ALA A 786 -41.49 11.12 16.87
CA ALA A 786 -40.29 10.82 17.64
C ALA A 786 -40.59 9.79 18.73
N THR A 787 -39.66 8.91 19.01
CA THR A 787 -39.78 7.97 20.15
C THR A 787 -39.37 8.69 21.43
N TYR A 788 -40.37 9.02 22.25
CA TYR A 788 -40.15 9.60 23.56
C TYR A 788 -39.88 8.51 24.60
N ILE A 789 -38.75 8.59 25.22
CA ILE A 789 -38.35 7.69 26.33
C ILE A 789 -38.85 8.32 27.63
N ILE A 790 -39.72 7.58 28.35
CA ILE A 790 -40.17 8.03 29.67
C ILE A 790 -39.39 7.30 30.75
N GLN A 791 -38.71 8.06 31.58
CA GLN A 791 -38.03 7.57 32.78
C GLN A 791 -38.67 8.10 34.04
N ILE A 792 -38.67 7.29 35.07
CA ILE A 792 -39.02 7.69 36.45
C ILE A 792 -37.85 7.30 37.33
N ASN A 793 -37.29 8.32 38.02
CA ASN A 793 -36.09 8.19 38.83
C ASN A 793 -34.93 7.53 38.06
N GLY A 794 -34.72 7.93 36.82
CA GLY A 794 -33.67 7.43 35.92
C GLY A 794 -33.90 6.00 35.33
N LYS A 795 -35.00 5.34 35.70
CA LYS A 795 -35.36 4.00 35.18
C LYS A 795 -36.34 4.11 34.01
N LEU A 796 -36.07 3.41 32.92
CA LEU A 796 -36.99 3.31 31.78
C LEU A 796 -38.34 2.75 32.20
N ARG A 797 -39.46 3.45 31.88
CA ARG A 797 -40.81 3.05 32.22
C ARG A 797 -41.76 3.03 31.04
N GLY A 798 -41.42 3.70 29.96
CA GLY A 798 -42.24 3.69 28.72
C GLY A 798 -41.44 4.18 27.52
N ARG A 799 -41.88 3.75 26.33
CA ARG A 799 -41.46 4.26 25.02
C ARG A 799 -42.72 4.55 24.22
N PHE A 800 -42.84 5.78 23.71
CA PHE A 800 -44.01 6.23 22.98
C PHE A 800 -43.61 6.91 21.69
N ASP A 801 -44.10 6.42 20.58
CA ASP A 801 -43.96 7.05 19.27
C ASP A 801 -45.06 8.11 19.12
N LEU A 802 -44.73 9.36 19.28
CA LEU A 802 -45.63 10.51 19.26
C LEU A 802 -45.19 11.51 18.21
N PRO A 803 -46.07 12.38 17.73
CA PRO A 803 -45.70 13.53 16.90
C PRO A 803 -44.50 14.26 17.51
N LYS A 804 -43.62 14.75 16.65
CA LYS A 804 -42.51 15.60 17.11
C LYS A 804 -43.02 16.86 17.78
N ASP A 805 -42.14 17.48 18.51
CA ASP A 805 -42.36 18.75 19.19
C ASP A 805 -43.45 18.69 20.29
N GLN A 806 -43.66 17.47 20.86
CA GLN A 806 -44.45 17.38 22.10
C GLN A 806 -43.81 18.23 23.20
N THR A 807 -44.62 18.92 23.90
CA THR A 807 -44.20 19.70 25.07
C THR A 807 -44.01 18.81 26.29
N GLU A 808 -43.27 19.31 27.27
CA GLU A 808 -43.10 18.62 28.56
C GLU A 808 -44.42 18.31 29.22
N SER A 809 -45.38 19.26 29.13
CA SER A 809 -46.71 19.17 29.71
C SER A 809 -47.56 18.06 29.07
N GLU A 810 -47.52 17.91 27.74
CA GLU A 810 -48.23 16.88 26.99
C GLU A 810 -47.69 15.48 27.36
N LEU A 811 -46.38 15.34 27.48
CA LEU A 811 -45.76 14.09 27.90
C LEU A 811 -46.04 13.73 29.35
N LEU A 812 -46.12 14.73 30.26
CA LEU A 812 -46.54 14.52 31.65
C LEU A 812 -47.98 14.08 31.75
N GLU A 813 -48.86 14.64 30.93
CA GLU A 813 -50.26 14.25 30.86
C GLU A 813 -50.42 12.81 30.32
N LEU A 814 -49.67 12.46 29.28
CA LEU A 814 -49.62 11.09 28.74
C LEU A 814 -49.17 10.08 29.83
N VAL A 815 -48.14 10.42 30.59
CA VAL A 815 -47.63 9.58 31.69
C VAL A 815 -48.73 9.39 32.76
N LYS A 816 -49.43 10.46 33.13
CA LYS A 816 -50.53 10.38 34.10
C LYS A 816 -51.72 9.57 33.66
N ASN A 817 -51.96 9.55 32.35
CA ASN A 817 -53.09 8.84 31.73
C ASN A 817 -52.73 7.43 31.28
N ASN A 818 -51.47 6.99 31.33
CA ASN A 818 -51.04 5.68 30.94
C ASN A 818 -50.87 4.75 32.17
N PRO A 819 -51.72 3.77 32.41
CA PRO A 819 -51.68 2.94 33.61
C PRO A 819 -50.38 2.21 33.82
N ASP A 820 -49.70 1.80 32.75
CA ASP A 820 -48.43 1.05 32.80
C ASP A 820 -47.26 1.92 33.27
N VAL A 821 -47.29 3.19 32.99
CA VAL A 821 -46.25 4.15 33.43
C VAL A 821 -46.66 4.79 34.75
N GLN A 822 -47.93 5.16 34.91
CA GLN A 822 -48.51 5.77 36.09
C GLN A 822 -48.26 4.99 37.38
N LYS A 823 -48.35 3.65 37.36
CA LYS A 823 -48.05 2.78 38.52
C LYS A 823 -46.64 2.99 39.09
N HIS A 824 -45.75 3.54 38.36
CA HIS A 824 -44.40 3.84 38.78
C HIS A 824 -44.20 5.29 39.28
N LEU A 825 -45.19 6.15 39.06
CA LEU A 825 -45.20 7.54 39.51
C LEU A 825 -45.70 7.61 41.01
N VAL A 826 -44.83 7.19 41.91
CA VAL A 826 -45.12 7.17 43.35
C VAL A 826 -44.45 8.36 44.00
N GLY A 827 -45.23 9.15 44.83
CA GLY A 827 -44.77 10.36 45.53
C GLY A 827 -44.96 11.63 44.71
N GLU A 828 -44.48 12.77 45.28
CA GLU A 828 -44.61 14.07 44.69
C GLU A 828 -43.49 14.29 43.64
N VAL A 829 -43.80 14.88 42.50
CA VAL A 829 -42.80 15.19 41.43
C VAL A 829 -41.95 16.37 41.91
N ILE A 830 -40.66 16.13 42.11
CA ILE A 830 -39.68 17.14 42.55
C ILE A 830 -39.08 17.87 41.35
N LYS A 831 -38.81 17.13 40.27
CA LYS A 831 -38.10 17.68 39.12
C LYS A 831 -38.40 16.85 37.87
N THR A 832 -38.47 17.53 36.76
CA THR A 832 -38.49 16.89 35.43
C THR A 832 -37.24 17.29 34.65
N VAL A 833 -36.74 16.37 33.82
CA VAL A 833 -35.69 16.60 32.85
C VAL A 833 -36.28 16.26 31.50
N PHE A 834 -36.55 17.28 30.71
CA PHE A 834 -37.10 17.12 29.38
C PHE A 834 -36.06 17.42 28.32
N VAL A 835 -35.94 16.47 27.38
CA VAL A 835 -35.13 16.62 26.18
C VAL A 835 -36.08 16.52 24.99
N PRO A 836 -36.30 17.61 24.24
CA PRO A 836 -37.21 17.63 23.10
C PRO A 836 -37.00 16.47 22.14
N ASN A 837 -38.09 15.85 21.69
CA ASN A 837 -38.09 14.74 20.74
C ASN A 837 -37.30 13.49 21.19
N LYS A 838 -36.97 13.34 22.51
CA LYS A 838 -36.11 12.24 22.95
C LYS A 838 -36.46 11.65 24.30
N LEU A 839 -36.61 12.46 25.34
CA LEU A 839 -36.66 11.95 26.71
C LEU A 839 -37.47 12.85 27.64
N LEU A 840 -38.28 12.25 28.48
CA LEU A 840 -38.79 12.86 29.70
C LEU A 840 -38.40 11.98 30.90
N ASN A 841 -37.59 12.51 31.81
CA ASN A 841 -37.26 11.84 33.08
C ASN A 841 -37.97 12.60 34.22
N ILE A 842 -38.81 11.92 34.98
CA ILE A 842 -39.54 12.44 36.11
C ILE A 842 -38.87 11.96 37.40
N VAL A 843 -38.50 12.88 38.25
CA VAL A 843 -37.92 12.58 39.57
C VAL A 843 -38.97 12.83 40.64
N THR A 844 -39.27 11.79 41.41
CA THR A 844 -40.25 11.82 42.50
C THR A 844 -39.57 11.65 43.84
N GLN A 845 -40.14 12.29 44.88
CA GLN A 845 -39.76 12.03 46.27
C GLN A 845 -40.41 10.72 46.72
N THR A 846 -39.54 9.71 47.10
CA THR A 846 -40.02 8.47 47.66
C THR A 846 -40.30 8.59 49.14
#